data_3cc20f2dc32180f0ae0e9279f862f2d5
#
_entry.id   3cc20f2dc32180f0ae0e9279f862f2d5
#
_cell.length_a   1.000
_cell.length_b   1.000
_cell.length_c   1.000
_cell.angle_alpha   90.00
_cell.angle_beta   90.00
_cell.angle_gamma   90.00
#
_symmetry.space_group_name_H-M   'P 1'
#
loop_
_entity.id
_entity.type
_entity.pdbx_description
1 polymer ?
#
loop_
_entity_poly.entity_id
_entity_poly.type
_entity_poly.pdbx_seq_one_letter_code
_entity_poly.pdbx_strand_id
1 'polypeptide(L)'
;MLGRILTLLLVALAAAPAAARTATAHIDRIDAAGVELRDVRVRLHWPPEAPRGELRIEAARVEAPALGYRFADVRWDCPLARPQDSGWRCEGPLRGDGGAALRLAVELSSATTEAVLSGGRSRLALHRTAASPDATRLDLTRVPLAWAQALLSQAWAGGRLGAGTLDGTLTVHTPTARPLQVEGRLALAGAGLESDDGTIALGDLDADVRFDLRIPQASGMLLALDANIARGEALFGNAYLALGDGPVGLGLDARRLPDGGWLAPRVEWRDPRALLAQGEAELDAQGGVRRLSMEARAPTLAALPERYLSGWLGLAGLTGLSLDGGAQGRVQLEAGRLQALDLHLDDVDVRDPRDRFRIEGLQGDLRHAGAGTVDSALAWRSGALYELGFGPVQLPLRSEGGTLRLREPAELEMLGGRVAFESFSLAPPDGETGLRVGFGLALDALDVGELAAALGWPAFAGTLGGRIPNARYANERLEFDGGLSVRVFDGRIDVGALSMERPFGVAPTLSADVALHDLDLMGITGAFDFGSISGRLHGRIDGLRLVDWTATAFDAEFHTEPRRGVRQRISQRAVQDISSVGDASFVGSLQGRLIGLFDDFGYRRIGIGCRLANEVCRMSGLYSAGDGFTIVEGAGVPRLQVVGFNRNVDWPTLLERLAAVAAGDVAPVVD
;
A
#
# COMPACT_ATOMS: atom_id res chain seq x y z
N MET A 1 -20.68 -46.67 -22.14
CA MET A 1 -21.90 -46.56 -22.97
C MET A 1 -21.57 -46.15 -24.40
N LEU A 2 -20.72 -45.17 -24.64
CA LEU A 2 -20.30 -44.79 -26.01
C LEU A 2 -19.78 -46.00 -26.82
N GLY A 3 -18.98 -46.88 -26.20
CA GLY A 3 -18.48 -48.09 -26.81
C GLY A 3 -19.57 -49.11 -27.18
N ARG A 4 -20.70 -49.17 -26.43
CA ARG A 4 -21.81 -50.08 -26.73
C ARG A 4 -22.69 -49.53 -27.87
N ILE A 5 -22.85 -48.22 -28.00
CA ILE A 5 -23.61 -47.58 -29.10
C ILE A 5 -22.83 -47.67 -30.39
N LEU A 6 -21.52 -47.44 -30.36
CA LEU A 6 -20.64 -47.62 -31.52
C LEU A 6 -20.57 -49.09 -31.94
N THR A 7 -20.59 -50.05 -30.99
CA THR A 7 -20.61 -51.48 -31.26
C THR A 7 -21.94 -51.93 -31.89
N LEU A 8 -23.08 -51.41 -31.47
CA LEU A 8 -24.39 -51.75 -32.08
C LEU A 8 -24.53 -51.17 -33.50
N LEU A 9 -24.04 -49.97 -33.79
CA LEU A 9 -23.99 -49.41 -35.15
C LEU A 9 -23.08 -50.20 -36.06
N LEU A 10 -22.02 -50.79 -35.55
CA LEU A 10 -21.01 -51.55 -36.32
C LEU A 10 -21.43 -53.01 -36.56
N VAL A 11 -22.25 -53.61 -35.67
CA VAL A 11 -22.83 -54.98 -35.88
C VAL A 11 -23.85 -54.99 -37.03
N ALA A 12 -24.60 -53.91 -37.24
CA ALA A 12 -25.55 -53.83 -38.36
C ALA A 12 -24.86 -53.73 -39.74
N LEU A 13 -23.57 -53.48 -39.84
CA LEU A 13 -22.77 -53.35 -41.06
C LEU A 13 -22.16 -54.68 -41.58
N ALA A 14 -22.26 -55.78 -40.84
CA ALA A 14 -21.53 -57.01 -41.15
C ALA A 14 -22.16 -57.94 -42.18
N ALA A 15 -23.33 -57.65 -42.79
CA ALA A 15 -24.12 -58.65 -43.57
C ALA A 15 -24.58 -58.24 -44.97
N ALA A 16 -23.81 -57.47 -45.80
CA ALA A 16 -24.25 -57.17 -47.18
C ALA A 16 -23.07 -56.89 -48.17
N PRO A 17 -23.24 -57.08 -49.49
CA PRO A 17 -22.15 -57.05 -50.45
C PRO A 17 -21.53 -55.68 -50.72
N ALA A 18 -20.35 -55.70 -51.36
CA ALA A 18 -19.37 -54.62 -51.52
C ALA A 18 -19.88 -53.34 -52.21
N ALA A 19 -20.75 -52.57 -51.57
CA ALA A 19 -21.09 -51.20 -52.00
C ALA A 19 -20.66 -50.23 -50.88
N ALA A 20 -20.27 -49.02 -51.24
CA ALA A 20 -19.98 -47.98 -50.26
C ALA A 20 -21.16 -47.84 -49.27
N ARG A 21 -20.92 -48.00 -47.98
CA ARG A 21 -21.98 -47.95 -46.98
C ARG A 21 -21.93 -46.62 -46.25
N THR A 22 -23.09 -45.92 -46.28
CA THR A 22 -23.28 -44.74 -45.44
C THR A 22 -24.30 -45.09 -44.37
N ALA A 23 -23.90 -44.97 -43.11
CA ALA A 23 -24.80 -45.07 -41.96
C ALA A 23 -24.98 -43.67 -41.35
N THR A 24 -26.25 -43.31 -41.05
CA THR A 24 -26.60 -42.06 -40.35
C THR A 24 -27.42 -42.41 -39.13
N ALA A 25 -27.12 -41.79 -37.98
CA ALA A 25 -27.91 -41.89 -36.79
C ALA A 25 -28.18 -40.48 -36.22
N HIS A 26 -29.40 -40.31 -35.72
CA HIS A 26 -29.75 -39.14 -34.92
C HIS A 26 -30.11 -39.64 -33.52
N ILE A 27 -29.50 -39.04 -32.50
CA ILE A 27 -29.66 -39.45 -31.12
C ILE A 27 -29.98 -38.17 -30.32
N ASP A 28 -31.17 -38.12 -29.74
CA ASP A 28 -31.65 -36.91 -29.03
C ASP A 28 -30.76 -36.58 -27.84
N ARG A 29 -30.29 -37.65 -27.14
CA ARG A 29 -29.47 -37.47 -25.92
C ARG A 29 -28.51 -38.64 -25.69
N ILE A 30 -27.27 -38.31 -25.37
CA ILE A 30 -26.27 -39.25 -24.90
C ILE A 30 -25.76 -38.79 -23.54
N ASP A 31 -25.92 -39.60 -22.51
CA ASP A 31 -25.33 -39.38 -21.19
C ASP A 31 -24.15 -40.32 -20.98
N ALA A 32 -22.95 -39.79 -20.83
CA ALA A 32 -21.76 -40.59 -20.64
C ALA A 32 -20.79 -39.91 -19.66
N ALA A 33 -20.49 -40.57 -18.57
CA ALA A 33 -19.46 -40.15 -17.57
C ALA A 33 -19.60 -38.69 -17.09
N GLY A 34 -20.84 -38.20 -16.88
CA GLY A 34 -21.09 -36.83 -16.42
C GLY A 34 -21.11 -35.78 -17.52
N VAL A 35 -20.98 -36.22 -18.81
CA VAL A 35 -21.13 -35.37 -19.99
C VAL A 35 -22.43 -35.73 -20.69
N GLU A 36 -23.22 -34.72 -20.96
CA GLU A 36 -24.48 -34.82 -21.73
C GLU A 36 -24.29 -34.22 -23.12
N LEU A 37 -24.58 -34.99 -24.17
CA LEU A 37 -24.63 -34.51 -25.55
C LEU A 37 -26.07 -34.50 -26.02
N ARG A 38 -26.52 -33.47 -26.67
CA ARG A 38 -27.88 -33.31 -27.17
C ARG A 38 -27.88 -33.09 -28.69
N ASP A 39 -28.90 -33.62 -29.35
CA ASP A 39 -29.13 -33.54 -30.79
C ASP A 39 -27.88 -34.00 -31.58
N VAL A 40 -27.47 -35.23 -31.28
CA VAL A 40 -26.23 -35.80 -31.86
C VAL A 40 -26.53 -36.44 -33.19
N ARG A 41 -25.86 -35.96 -34.24
CA ARG A 41 -25.90 -36.53 -35.58
C ARG A 41 -24.58 -37.22 -35.86
N VAL A 42 -24.68 -38.51 -36.19
CA VAL A 42 -23.52 -39.32 -36.53
C VAL A 42 -23.67 -39.74 -38.00
N ARG A 43 -22.66 -39.48 -38.80
CA ARG A 43 -22.57 -39.95 -40.20
C ARG A 43 -21.27 -40.71 -40.36
N LEU A 44 -21.38 -41.97 -40.76
CA LEU A 44 -20.24 -42.82 -41.11
C LEU A 44 -20.36 -43.20 -42.61
N HIS A 45 -19.35 -42.88 -43.39
CA HIS A 45 -19.18 -43.32 -44.75
C HIS A 45 -17.99 -44.27 -44.86
N TRP A 46 -18.22 -45.49 -45.32
CA TRP A 46 -17.17 -46.49 -45.46
C TRP A 46 -17.11 -47.00 -46.91
N PRO A 47 -16.10 -46.60 -47.73
CA PRO A 47 -15.92 -47.09 -49.07
C PRO A 47 -15.63 -48.62 -49.12
N PRO A 48 -16.04 -49.34 -50.14
CA PRO A 48 -15.70 -50.77 -50.30
C PRO A 48 -14.18 -50.93 -50.27
N GLU A 49 -13.72 -51.98 -49.58
CA GLU A 49 -12.29 -52.34 -49.46
C GLU A 49 -11.33 -51.25 -48.95
N ALA A 50 -11.84 -50.08 -48.54
CA ALA A 50 -11.00 -49.03 -47.99
C ALA A 50 -10.54 -49.37 -46.57
N PRO A 51 -9.27 -49.14 -46.23
CA PRO A 51 -8.75 -49.38 -44.90
C PRO A 51 -9.29 -48.37 -43.87
N ARG A 52 -9.98 -47.30 -44.32
CA ARG A 52 -10.50 -46.21 -43.49
C ARG A 52 -11.85 -45.75 -44.00
N GLY A 53 -12.75 -45.39 -43.08
CA GLY A 53 -14.00 -44.69 -43.32
C GLY A 53 -13.91 -43.21 -42.92
N GLU A 54 -14.94 -42.42 -43.27
CA GLU A 54 -15.09 -41.05 -42.82
C GLU A 54 -16.18 -40.98 -41.76
N LEU A 55 -15.83 -40.56 -40.55
CA LEU A 55 -16.77 -40.34 -39.43
C LEU A 55 -16.96 -38.83 -39.23
N ARG A 56 -18.23 -38.42 -39.19
CA ARG A 56 -18.62 -37.07 -38.79
C ARG A 56 -19.58 -37.18 -37.59
N ILE A 57 -19.28 -36.46 -36.52
CA ILE A 57 -20.12 -36.30 -35.33
C ILE A 57 -20.43 -34.83 -35.16
N GLU A 58 -21.71 -34.49 -35.09
CA GLU A 58 -22.21 -33.16 -34.83
C GLU A 58 -23.11 -33.24 -33.58
N ALA A 59 -22.92 -32.35 -32.62
CA ALA A 59 -23.75 -32.23 -31.42
C ALA A 59 -24.15 -30.77 -31.23
N ALA A 60 -25.45 -30.50 -31.14
CA ALA A 60 -25.94 -29.15 -30.95
C ALA A 60 -25.49 -28.60 -29.58
N ARG A 61 -25.38 -29.47 -28.55
CA ARG A 61 -24.86 -29.10 -27.23
C ARG A 61 -24.04 -30.23 -26.65
N VAL A 62 -22.95 -29.85 -25.98
CA VAL A 62 -22.11 -30.72 -25.17
C VAL A 62 -21.98 -30.05 -23.81
N GLU A 63 -22.50 -30.68 -22.78
CA GLU A 63 -22.55 -30.10 -21.42
C GLU A 63 -21.92 -31.04 -20.40
N ALA A 64 -21.14 -30.51 -19.50
CA ALA A 64 -20.68 -31.18 -18.27
C ALA A 64 -21.15 -30.37 -17.05
N PRO A 65 -22.42 -30.52 -16.61
CA PRO A 65 -23.04 -29.64 -15.64
C PRO A 65 -22.32 -29.59 -14.30
N ALA A 66 -21.79 -30.72 -13.82
CA ALA A 66 -21.03 -30.82 -12.58
C ALA A 66 -19.72 -30.05 -12.60
N LEU A 67 -19.17 -29.76 -13.80
CA LEU A 67 -17.94 -29.03 -14.03
C LEU A 67 -18.17 -27.63 -14.62
N GLY A 68 -19.42 -27.29 -14.93
CA GLY A 68 -19.80 -25.97 -15.48
C GLY A 68 -19.51 -25.77 -16.96
N TYR A 69 -19.08 -26.81 -17.71
CA TYR A 69 -18.76 -26.67 -19.14
C TYR A 69 -20.00 -26.78 -20.00
N ARG A 70 -20.09 -25.91 -21.00
CA ARG A 70 -21.11 -25.88 -22.02
C ARG A 70 -20.51 -25.47 -23.36
N PHE A 71 -20.76 -26.28 -24.41
CA PHE A 71 -20.30 -25.99 -25.74
C PHE A 71 -21.49 -26.16 -26.71
N ALA A 72 -21.61 -25.29 -27.71
CA ALA A 72 -22.62 -25.34 -28.73
C ALA A 72 -22.00 -25.71 -30.07
N ASP A 73 -22.82 -26.32 -30.98
CA ASP A 73 -22.50 -26.62 -32.38
C ASP A 73 -21.15 -27.33 -32.56
N VAL A 74 -20.90 -28.33 -31.71
CA VAL A 74 -19.65 -29.09 -31.72
C VAL A 74 -19.66 -30.05 -32.89
N ARG A 75 -18.61 -29.98 -33.73
CA ARG A 75 -18.42 -30.83 -34.91
C ARG A 75 -17.03 -31.43 -34.90
N TRP A 76 -16.97 -32.73 -35.09
CA TRP A 76 -15.74 -33.50 -35.23
C TRP A 76 -15.80 -34.31 -36.51
N ASP A 77 -14.85 -34.08 -37.41
CA ASP A 77 -14.68 -34.80 -38.68
C ASP A 77 -13.36 -35.57 -38.63
N CYS A 78 -13.39 -36.90 -38.79
CA CYS A 78 -12.16 -37.67 -38.72
C CYS A 78 -12.18 -38.93 -39.62
N PRO A 79 -11.04 -39.33 -40.20
CA PRO A 79 -10.89 -40.63 -40.82
C PRO A 79 -10.89 -41.74 -39.74
N LEU A 80 -11.91 -42.59 -39.78
CA LEU A 80 -12.03 -43.72 -38.85
C LEU A 80 -11.25 -44.93 -39.41
N ALA A 81 -10.27 -45.38 -38.67
CA ALA A 81 -9.45 -46.54 -38.99
C ALA A 81 -9.70 -47.67 -38.00
N ARG A 82 -9.55 -48.90 -38.44
CA ARG A 82 -9.55 -50.11 -37.60
C ARG A 82 -8.16 -50.76 -37.68
N PRO A 83 -7.24 -50.46 -36.74
CA PRO A 83 -5.97 -51.15 -36.65
C PRO A 83 -6.13 -52.67 -36.48
N GLN A 84 -5.09 -53.45 -36.81
CA GLN A 84 -5.13 -54.89 -36.75
C GLN A 84 -5.40 -55.49 -35.38
N ASP A 85 -5.21 -54.72 -34.34
CA ASP A 85 -5.35 -55.10 -32.94
C ASP A 85 -6.75 -54.85 -32.31
N SER A 86 -7.81 -54.98 -33.11
CA SER A 86 -9.23 -54.89 -32.69
C SER A 86 -9.72 -53.58 -32.06
N GLY A 87 -9.00 -52.48 -32.24
CA GLY A 87 -9.42 -51.13 -31.80
C GLY A 87 -9.98 -50.23 -32.88
N TRP A 88 -10.44 -49.05 -32.51
CA TRP A 88 -10.87 -47.98 -33.38
C TRP A 88 -10.04 -46.72 -33.15
N ARG A 89 -9.54 -46.10 -34.24
CA ARG A 89 -8.80 -44.85 -34.19
C ARG A 89 -9.41 -43.80 -35.09
N CYS A 90 -9.61 -42.59 -34.53
CA CYS A 90 -10.16 -41.45 -35.27
C CYS A 90 -9.42 -40.17 -34.82
N GLU A 91 -8.84 -39.47 -35.79
CA GLU A 91 -8.11 -38.23 -35.50
C GLU A 91 -8.49 -37.15 -36.52
N GLY A 92 -8.98 -36.01 -36.05
CA GLY A 92 -9.39 -34.95 -36.95
C GLY A 92 -9.72 -33.64 -36.28
N PRO A 93 -10.06 -32.61 -37.05
CA PRO A 93 -10.41 -31.29 -36.54
C PRO A 93 -11.70 -31.34 -35.70
N LEU A 94 -11.64 -30.74 -34.51
CA LEU A 94 -12.78 -30.47 -33.64
C LEU A 94 -13.07 -28.97 -33.68
N ARG A 95 -14.31 -28.61 -33.97
CA ARG A 95 -14.79 -27.23 -34.07
C ARG A 95 -16.01 -27.06 -33.18
N GLY A 96 -16.16 -25.89 -32.56
CA GLY A 96 -17.34 -25.47 -31.84
C GLY A 96 -17.60 -24.00 -32.10
N ASP A 97 -18.70 -23.47 -31.61
CA ASP A 97 -19.05 -22.07 -31.77
C ASP A 97 -18.01 -21.14 -31.12
N GLY A 98 -17.41 -20.26 -31.93
CA GLY A 98 -16.46 -19.21 -31.47
C GLY A 98 -15.09 -19.67 -30.97
N GLY A 99 -14.72 -20.94 -31.08
CA GLY A 99 -13.48 -21.50 -30.56
C GLY A 99 -12.32 -21.60 -31.55
N ALA A 100 -11.08 -21.65 -31.04
CA ALA A 100 -9.90 -22.00 -31.82
C ALA A 100 -10.03 -23.40 -32.40
N ALA A 101 -9.48 -23.63 -33.62
CA ALA A 101 -9.47 -24.95 -34.23
C ALA A 101 -8.60 -25.92 -33.40
N LEU A 102 -9.24 -26.93 -32.79
CA LEU A 102 -8.59 -27.98 -32.04
C LEU A 102 -8.53 -29.26 -32.88
N ARG A 103 -7.65 -30.16 -32.53
CA ARG A 103 -7.60 -31.52 -33.07
C ARG A 103 -7.92 -32.50 -31.94
N LEU A 104 -8.83 -33.41 -32.19
CA LEU A 104 -9.18 -34.49 -31.29
C LEU A 104 -8.76 -35.81 -31.95
N ALA A 105 -7.92 -36.58 -31.23
CA ALA A 105 -7.60 -37.95 -31.59
C ALA A 105 -8.22 -38.85 -30.50
N VAL A 106 -8.95 -39.88 -30.94
CA VAL A 106 -9.56 -40.86 -30.03
C VAL A 106 -9.15 -42.26 -30.45
N GLU A 107 -8.69 -43.07 -29.52
CA GLU A 107 -8.36 -44.46 -29.70
C GLU A 107 -9.18 -45.30 -28.70
N LEU A 108 -9.93 -46.27 -29.22
CA LEU A 108 -10.81 -47.09 -28.41
C LEU A 108 -10.41 -48.56 -28.65
N SER A 109 -10.13 -49.29 -27.57
CA SER A 109 -9.95 -50.70 -27.56
C SER A 109 -10.89 -51.37 -26.54
N SER A 110 -10.88 -52.69 -26.47
CA SER A 110 -11.60 -53.41 -25.41
C SER A 110 -11.00 -53.17 -24.02
N ALA A 111 -9.73 -52.76 -23.94
CA ALA A 111 -8.99 -52.58 -22.70
C ALA A 111 -8.82 -51.11 -22.32
N THR A 112 -8.74 -50.18 -23.30
CA THR A 112 -8.40 -48.78 -23.06
C THR A 112 -9.25 -47.81 -23.88
N THR A 113 -9.46 -46.63 -23.35
CA THR A 113 -9.95 -45.43 -24.05
C THR A 113 -8.90 -44.34 -23.89
N GLU A 114 -8.38 -43.90 -25.04
CA GLU A 114 -7.47 -42.77 -25.07
C GLU A 114 -8.05 -41.63 -25.90
N ALA A 115 -7.91 -40.40 -25.42
CA ALA A 115 -8.31 -39.23 -26.20
C ALA A 115 -7.28 -38.13 -26.02
N VAL A 116 -6.89 -37.48 -27.10
CA VAL A 116 -5.92 -36.40 -27.07
C VAL A 116 -6.53 -35.19 -27.78
N LEU A 117 -6.73 -34.13 -27.01
CA LEU A 117 -7.12 -32.81 -27.50
C LEU A 117 -5.88 -31.94 -27.62
N SER A 118 -5.62 -31.40 -28.80
CA SER A 118 -4.45 -30.56 -29.05
C SER A 118 -4.82 -29.30 -29.84
N GLY A 119 -4.09 -28.20 -29.53
CA GLY A 119 -4.22 -26.91 -30.20
C GLY A 119 -2.96 -26.07 -30.03
N GLY A 120 -2.28 -25.76 -31.12
CA GLY A 120 -0.98 -25.09 -31.07
C GLY A 120 0.05 -25.92 -30.26
N ARG A 121 0.50 -25.40 -29.12
CA ARG A 121 1.45 -26.06 -28.23
C ARG A 121 0.77 -26.77 -27.04
N SER A 122 -0.54 -26.64 -26.92
CA SER A 122 -1.33 -27.19 -25.84
C SER A 122 -1.78 -28.61 -26.15
N ARG A 123 -1.68 -29.48 -25.15
CA ARG A 123 -2.12 -30.87 -25.25
C ARG A 123 -2.80 -31.30 -23.95
N LEU A 124 -4.00 -31.86 -24.06
CA LEU A 124 -4.72 -32.55 -23.01
C LEU A 124 -4.93 -33.98 -23.43
N ALA A 125 -4.31 -34.93 -22.74
CA ALA A 125 -4.46 -36.35 -23.02
C ALA A 125 -5.27 -37.03 -21.91
N LEU A 126 -6.27 -37.81 -22.31
CA LEU A 126 -7.13 -38.59 -21.43
C LEU A 126 -6.79 -40.05 -21.62
N HIS A 127 -6.63 -40.77 -20.52
CA HIS A 127 -6.42 -42.22 -20.48
C HIS A 127 -7.38 -42.88 -19.49
N ARG A 128 -8.11 -43.90 -19.93
CA ARG A 128 -9.03 -44.68 -19.09
C ARG A 128 -8.92 -46.15 -19.44
N THR A 129 -8.90 -46.99 -18.44
CA THR A 129 -8.79 -48.44 -18.58
C THR A 129 -10.11 -49.14 -18.25
N ALA A 130 -10.39 -50.29 -18.90
CA ALA A 130 -11.55 -51.11 -18.59
C ALA A 130 -11.44 -51.76 -17.16
N ALA A 131 -10.20 -51.92 -16.67
CA ALA A 131 -9.94 -52.44 -15.32
C ALA A 131 -10.29 -51.40 -14.21
N SER A 132 -10.29 -50.14 -14.51
CA SER A 132 -10.63 -49.04 -13.60
C SER A 132 -11.60 -48.06 -14.26
N PRO A 133 -12.85 -48.46 -14.51
CA PRO A 133 -13.81 -47.70 -15.31
C PRO A 133 -14.23 -46.38 -14.65
N ASP A 134 -14.05 -46.22 -13.36
CA ASP A 134 -14.43 -45.01 -12.61
C ASP A 134 -13.26 -44.01 -12.51
N ALA A 135 -12.05 -44.37 -12.94
CA ALA A 135 -10.90 -43.50 -12.92
C ALA A 135 -10.49 -43.06 -14.33
N THR A 136 -10.36 -41.77 -14.53
CA THR A 136 -9.88 -41.17 -15.78
C THR A 136 -8.66 -40.32 -15.48
N ARG A 137 -7.52 -40.68 -16.03
CA ARG A 137 -6.30 -39.90 -15.93
C ARG A 137 -6.24 -38.85 -17.04
N LEU A 138 -5.84 -37.65 -16.70
CA LEU A 138 -5.61 -36.55 -17.61
C LEU A 138 -4.15 -36.09 -17.49
N ASP A 139 -3.45 -36.04 -18.60
CA ASP A 139 -2.10 -35.48 -18.70
C ASP A 139 -2.18 -34.16 -19.45
N LEU A 140 -1.70 -33.08 -18.83
CA LEU A 140 -1.74 -31.72 -19.33
C LEU A 140 -0.34 -31.27 -19.74
N THR A 141 -0.24 -30.66 -20.92
CA THR A 141 0.99 -30.03 -21.39
C THR A 141 0.64 -28.64 -21.94
N ARG A 142 1.13 -27.60 -21.29
CA ARG A 142 0.87 -26.20 -21.62
C ARG A 142 -0.61 -25.90 -21.90
N VAL A 143 -1.50 -26.48 -21.10
CA VAL A 143 -2.94 -26.21 -21.22
C VAL A 143 -3.23 -24.80 -20.70
N PRO A 144 -3.91 -23.93 -21.49
CA PRO A 144 -4.24 -22.59 -21.04
C PRO A 144 -5.04 -22.61 -19.75
N LEU A 145 -4.65 -21.80 -18.76
CA LEU A 145 -5.36 -21.69 -17.49
C LEU A 145 -6.84 -21.31 -17.67
N ALA A 146 -7.14 -20.50 -18.69
CA ALA A 146 -8.50 -20.09 -19.04
C ALA A 146 -9.44 -21.29 -19.35
N TRP A 147 -8.92 -22.47 -19.70
CA TRP A 147 -9.76 -23.66 -19.86
C TRP A 147 -10.37 -24.12 -18.53
N ALA A 148 -9.80 -23.75 -17.39
CA ALA A 148 -10.36 -24.05 -16.06
C ALA A 148 -11.40 -23.01 -15.58
N GLN A 149 -11.73 -21.98 -16.36
CA GLN A 149 -12.66 -20.90 -15.96
C GLN A 149 -14.02 -21.42 -15.51
N ALA A 150 -14.56 -22.44 -16.19
CA ALA A 150 -15.84 -23.00 -15.81
C ALA A 150 -15.82 -23.64 -14.41
N LEU A 151 -14.72 -24.29 -14.03
CA LEU A 151 -14.52 -24.83 -12.68
C LEU A 151 -14.39 -23.73 -11.63
N LEU A 152 -13.62 -22.69 -11.93
CA LEU A 152 -13.52 -21.53 -11.04
C LEU A 152 -14.90 -20.90 -10.80
N SER A 153 -15.67 -20.68 -11.86
CA SER A 153 -17.00 -20.06 -11.76
C SER A 153 -18.00 -20.87 -10.94
N GLN A 154 -17.81 -22.21 -10.85
CA GLN A 154 -18.59 -23.06 -9.94
C GLN A 154 -18.21 -22.86 -8.47
N ALA A 155 -16.94 -22.59 -8.21
CA ALA A 155 -16.42 -22.38 -6.86
C ALA A 155 -16.57 -20.91 -6.42
N TRP A 156 -16.32 -19.98 -7.33
CA TRP A 156 -16.34 -18.54 -7.10
C TRP A 156 -16.77 -17.79 -8.36
N ALA A 157 -18.02 -17.31 -8.37
CA ALA A 157 -18.64 -16.72 -9.54
C ALA A 157 -17.99 -15.39 -9.99
N GLY A 158 -17.43 -14.62 -9.04
CA GLY A 158 -16.76 -13.35 -9.30
C GLY A 158 -15.28 -13.48 -9.71
N GLY A 159 -14.75 -14.70 -9.85
CA GLY A 159 -13.36 -14.92 -10.22
C GLY A 159 -13.14 -15.10 -11.70
N ARG A 160 -12.14 -14.45 -12.27
CA ARG A 160 -11.71 -14.59 -13.67
C ARG A 160 -10.27 -15.06 -13.74
N LEU A 161 -10.05 -16.15 -14.51
CA LEU A 161 -8.71 -16.63 -14.84
C LEU A 161 -8.15 -15.81 -15.98
N GLY A 162 -6.95 -15.27 -15.78
CA GLY A 162 -6.20 -14.52 -16.77
C GLY A 162 -5.26 -15.39 -17.60
N ALA A 163 -4.05 -14.90 -17.85
CA ALA A 163 -2.99 -15.62 -18.52
C ALA A 163 -2.51 -16.84 -17.73
N GLY A 164 -1.64 -17.63 -18.34
CA GLY A 164 -0.96 -18.75 -17.72
C GLY A 164 -1.26 -20.10 -18.34
N THR A 165 -0.42 -21.06 -17.99
CA THR A 165 -0.52 -22.45 -18.46
C THR A 165 -0.44 -23.44 -17.31
N LEU A 166 -1.03 -24.62 -17.54
CA LEU A 166 -1.04 -25.78 -16.67
C LEU A 166 -0.27 -26.91 -17.31
N ASP A 167 0.65 -27.48 -16.58
CA ASP A 167 1.35 -28.71 -16.90
C ASP A 167 1.16 -29.71 -15.75
N GLY A 168 1.08 -31.02 -16.05
CA GLY A 168 1.00 -32.01 -15.00
C GLY A 168 -0.01 -33.12 -15.25
N THR A 169 -0.42 -33.75 -14.16
CA THR A 169 -1.36 -34.89 -14.21
C THR A 169 -2.45 -34.73 -13.15
N LEU A 170 -3.66 -35.10 -13.53
CA LEU A 170 -4.77 -35.25 -12.61
C LEU A 170 -5.58 -36.51 -12.92
N THR A 171 -6.25 -37.04 -11.89
CA THR A 171 -7.16 -38.17 -12.00
C THR A 171 -8.55 -37.74 -11.56
N VAL A 172 -9.51 -37.99 -12.41
CA VAL A 172 -10.94 -37.79 -12.15
C VAL A 172 -11.58 -39.11 -11.80
N HIS A 173 -12.11 -39.24 -10.59
CA HIS A 173 -12.85 -40.40 -10.13
C HIS A 173 -14.35 -40.10 -10.16
N THR A 174 -15.10 -40.90 -10.93
CA THR A 174 -16.56 -40.78 -11.11
C THR A 174 -17.30 -42.05 -10.67
N PRO A 175 -17.17 -42.48 -9.42
CA PRO A 175 -17.84 -43.65 -8.91
C PRO A 175 -19.35 -43.44 -8.75
N THR A 176 -20.15 -44.48 -8.97
CA THR A 176 -21.63 -44.40 -8.96
C THR A 176 -22.23 -44.02 -7.60
N ALA A 177 -21.54 -44.35 -6.49
CA ALA A 177 -22.05 -44.19 -5.11
C ALA A 177 -21.16 -43.33 -4.21
N ARG A 178 -20.16 -42.64 -4.77
CA ARG A 178 -19.25 -41.75 -4.03
C ARG A 178 -19.17 -40.36 -4.69
N PRO A 179 -18.68 -39.33 -3.99
CA PRO A 179 -18.47 -38.01 -4.58
C PRO A 179 -17.59 -38.08 -5.83
N LEU A 180 -17.81 -37.17 -6.76
CA LEU A 180 -16.82 -36.85 -7.78
C LEU A 180 -15.55 -36.37 -7.08
N GLN A 181 -14.41 -36.97 -7.39
CA GLN A 181 -13.11 -36.59 -6.85
C GLN A 181 -12.16 -36.24 -8.00
N VAL A 182 -11.43 -35.16 -7.86
CA VAL A 182 -10.36 -34.75 -8.76
C VAL A 182 -9.12 -34.53 -7.94
N GLU A 183 -8.10 -35.34 -8.17
CA GLU A 183 -6.82 -35.23 -7.47
C GLU A 183 -5.68 -35.10 -8.47
N GLY A 184 -4.61 -34.42 -8.11
CA GLY A 184 -3.49 -34.30 -9.03
C GLY A 184 -2.33 -33.46 -8.54
N ARG A 185 -1.38 -33.32 -9.47
CA ARG A 185 -0.23 -32.41 -9.34
C ARG A 185 -0.13 -31.60 -10.61
N LEU A 186 -0.13 -30.29 -10.44
CA LEU A 186 -0.06 -29.32 -11.53
C LEU A 186 1.05 -28.33 -11.28
N ALA A 187 1.79 -28.01 -12.31
CA ALA A 187 2.68 -26.85 -12.37
C ALA A 187 1.93 -25.73 -13.09
N LEU A 188 1.83 -24.58 -12.43
CA LEU A 188 1.32 -23.33 -12.97
C LEU A 188 2.49 -22.48 -13.43
N ALA A 189 2.38 -21.88 -14.62
CA ALA A 189 3.38 -20.98 -15.13
C ALA A 189 2.72 -19.68 -15.64
N GLY A 190 3.12 -18.53 -15.05
CA GLY A 190 2.59 -17.21 -15.35
C GLY A 190 1.09 -17.09 -15.10
N ALA A 191 0.59 -17.73 -14.05
CA ALA A 191 -0.85 -17.78 -13.80
C ALA A 191 -1.36 -16.45 -13.27
N GLY A 192 -2.50 -15.99 -13.84
CA GLY A 192 -3.23 -14.80 -13.42
C GLY A 192 -4.66 -15.13 -13.04
N LEU A 193 -5.17 -14.40 -12.04
CA LEU A 193 -6.56 -14.45 -11.60
C LEU A 193 -6.95 -13.07 -11.08
N GLU A 194 -8.19 -12.67 -11.30
CA GLU A 194 -8.71 -11.42 -10.75
C GLU A 194 -10.18 -11.56 -10.33
N SER A 195 -10.62 -10.82 -9.33
CA SER A 195 -12.03 -10.63 -8.99
C SER A 195 -12.66 -9.56 -9.87
N ASP A 196 -14.00 -9.63 -10.05
CA ASP A 196 -14.74 -8.66 -10.87
C ASP A 196 -14.61 -7.22 -10.37
N ASP A 197 -14.41 -7.02 -9.08
CA ASP A 197 -14.22 -5.71 -8.44
C ASP A 197 -12.75 -5.27 -8.33
N GLY A 198 -11.79 -6.12 -8.77
CA GLY A 198 -10.37 -5.84 -8.72
C GLY A 198 -9.75 -5.85 -7.32
N THR A 199 -10.49 -6.24 -6.29
CA THR A 199 -9.97 -6.29 -4.90
C THR A 199 -9.11 -7.52 -4.62
N ILE A 200 -9.23 -8.57 -5.43
CA ILE A 200 -8.42 -9.78 -5.37
C ILE A 200 -7.77 -9.98 -6.72
N ALA A 201 -6.46 -10.07 -6.75
CA ALA A 201 -5.71 -10.35 -7.98
C ALA A 201 -4.49 -11.22 -7.69
N LEU A 202 -4.16 -12.08 -8.63
CA LEU A 202 -2.90 -12.83 -8.69
C LEU A 202 -2.26 -12.56 -10.05
N GLY A 203 -0.97 -12.31 -10.07
CA GLY A 203 -0.19 -12.03 -11.29
C GLY A 203 1.10 -12.83 -11.34
N ASP A 204 1.47 -13.26 -12.55
CA ASP A 204 2.72 -13.95 -12.88
C ASP A 204 3.09 -15.10 -11.91
N LEU A 205 2.07 -15.83 -11.42
CA LEU A 205 2.23 -16.87 -10.43
C LEU A 205 2.82 -18.13 -11.05
N ASP A 206 4.01 -18.54 -10.58
CA ASP A 206 4.61 -19.84 -10.86
C ASP A 206 4.54 -20.70 -9.59
N ALA A 207 3.87 -21.84 -9.68
CA ALA A 207 3.67 -22.70 -8.52
C ALA A 207 3.55 -24.19 -8.89
N ASP A 208 4.04 -25.06 -8.03
CA ASP A 208 3.73 -26.48 -8.02
C ASP A 208 2.62 -26.76 -7.03
N VAL A 209 1.51 -27.29 -7.49
CA VAL A 209 0.29 -27.49 -6.70
C VAL A 209 -0.05 -28.97 -6.65
N ARG A 210 -0.29 -29.51 -5.45
CA ARG A 210 -0.95 -30.79 -5.21
C ARG A 210 -2.32 -30.50 -4.63
N PHE A 211 -3.36 -31.16 -5.15
CA PHE A 211 -4.71 -30.96 -4.65
C PHE A 211 -5.56 -32.22 -4.68
N ASP A 212 -6.56 -32.25 -3.80
CA ASP A 212 -7.67 -33.22 -3.74
C ASP A 212 -8.97 -32.44 -3.62
N LEU A 213 -9.77 -32.42 -4.69
CA LEU A 213 -11.07 -31.76 -4.75
C LEU A 213 -12.17 -32.82 -4.75
N ARG A 214 -13.09 -32.77 -3.80
CA ARG A 214 -14.26 -33.65 -3.69
C ARG A 214 -15.55 -32.85 -3.83
N ILE A 215 -16.45 -33.33 -4.70
CA ILE A 215 -17.74 -32.69 -4.97
C ILE A 215 -18.85 -33.68 -4.58
N PRO A 216 -19.31 -33.66 -3.32
CA PRO A 216 -20.43 -34.49 -2.87
C PRO A 216 -21.75 -34.06 -3.53
N GLN A 217 -22.67 -35.01 -3.75
CA GLN A 217 -23.96 -34.71 -4.38
C GLN A 217 -24.90 -33.88 -3.51
N ALA A 218 -24.76 -33.95 -2.19
CA ALA A 218 -25.67 -33.32 -1.21
C ALA A 218 -25.02 -32.28 -0.31
N SER A 219 -23.70 -32.16 -0.31
CA SER A 219 -22.94 -31.21 0.53
C SER A 219 -21.91 -30.50 -0.31
N GLY A 220 -21.53 -29.31 0.11
CA GLY A 220 -20.61 -28.46 -0.61
C GLY A 220 -19.26 -29.08 -0.96
N MET A 221 -18.50 -28.42 -1.79
CA MET A 221 -17.18 -28.78 -2.28
C MET A 221 -16.17 -28.86 -1.13
N LEU A 222 -15.26 -29.86 -1.14
CA LEU A 222 -14.15 -30.00 -0.23
C LEU A 222 -12.85 -29.90 -1.03
N LEU A 223 -11.91 -29.11 -0.56
CA LEU A 223 -10.61 -28.89 -1.20
C LEU A 223 -9.50 -29.08 -0.16
N ALA A 224 -8.55 -29.94 -0.47
CA ALA A 224 -7.24 -29.95 0.18
C ALA A 224 -6.19 -29.54 -0.86
N LEU A 225 -5.31 -28.62 -0.51
CA LEU A 225 -4.33 -28.04 -1.41
C LEU A 225 -3.01 -27.83 -0.66
N ASP A 226 -1.91 -28.27 -1.29
CA ASP A 226 -0.56 -27.90 -0.92
C ASP A 226 0.14 -27.32 -2.15
N ALA A 227 0.60 -26.08 -2.05
CA ALA A 227 1.30 -25.39 -3.11
C ALA A 227 2.70 -24.96 -2.67
N ASN A 228 3.62 -24.98 -3.63
CA ASN A 228 4.95 -24.41 -3.50
C ASN A 228 5.07 -23.33 -4.57
N ILE A 229 4.99 -22.08 -4.14
CA ILE A 229 4.97 -20.88 -4.99
C ILE A 229 6.42 -20.44 -5.18
N ALA A 230 6.91 -20.48 -6.41
CA ALA A 230 8.27 -20.05 -6.73
C ALA A 230 8.39 -18.52 -6.90
N ARG A 231 7.36 -17.90 -7.49
CA ARG A 231 7.26 -16.46 -7.67
C ARG A 231 5.81 -16.05 -7.99
N GLY A 232 5.53 -14.76 -7.90
CA GLY A 232 4.25 -14.18 -8.24
C GLY A 232 3.92 -12.96 -7.40
N GLU A 233 2.80 -12.37 -7.69
CA GLU A 233 2.24 -11.25 -6.95
C GLU A 233 0.79 -11.56 -6.57
N ALA A 234 0.37 -11.10 -5.41
CA ALA A 234 -1.00 -11.24 -4.96
C ALA A 234 -1.51 -9.96 -4.31
N LEU A 235 -2.76 -9.62 -4.60
CA LEU A 235 -3.47 -8.50 -3.99
C LEU A 235 -4.73 -9.03 -3.29
N PHE A 236 -4.94 -8.63 -2.05
CA PHE A 236 -6.16 -8.86 -1.28
C PHE A 236 -6.56 -7.53 -0.60
N GLY A 237 -7.46 -6.78 -1.21
CA GLY A 237 -7.79 -5.43 -0.79
C GLY A 237 -6.54 -4.54 -0.79
N ASN A 238 -6.11 -4.09 0.38
CA ASN A 238 -4.89 -3.28 0.54
C ASN A 238 -3.63 -4.13 0.83
N ALA A 239 -3.76 -5.42 1.02
CA ALA A 239 -2.65 -6.33 1.25
C ALA A 239 -2.03 -6.73 -0.08
N TYR A 240 -0.85 -6.22 -0.38
CA TYR A 240 -0.05 -6.62 -1.53
C TYR A 240 1.08 -7.54 -1.09
N LEU A 241 1.22 -8.65 -1.78
CA LEU A 241 2.24 -9.68 -1.54
C LEU A 241 3.16 -9.79 -2.76
N ALA A 242 4.45 -9.58 -2.56
CA ALA A 242 5.48 -9.77 -3.59
C ALA A 242 6.28 -11.05 -3.28
N LEU A 243 6.12 -12.09 -4.09
CA LEU A 243 6.67 -13.43 -3.84
C LEU A 243 7.88 -13.74 -4.75
N GLY A 244 8.78 -12.73 -4.96
CA GLY A 244 9.82 -12.81 -6.00
C GLY A 244 11.00 -13.74 -5.70
N ASP A 245 11.45 -13.89 -4.44
CA ASP A 245 12.80 -14.39 -4.15
C ASP A 245 12.84 -15.71 -3.37
N GLY A 246 12.10 -16.70 -3.78
CA GLY A 246 12.21 -18.03 -3.23
C GLY A 246 10.89 -18.67 -2.88
N PRO A 247 10.88 -19.98 -2.69
CA PRO A 247 9.66 -20.74 -2.56
C PRO A 247 8.90 -20.41 -1.28
N VAL A 248 7.60 -20.19 -1.44
CA VAL A 248 6.63 -19.99 -0.36
C VAL A 248 5.68 -21.17 -0.37
N GLY A 249 5.55 -21.86 0.74
CA GLY A 249 4.59 -22.95 0.91
C GLY A 249 3.22 -22.44 1.32
N LEU A 250 2.17 -22.92 0.67
CA LEU A 250 0.77 -22.71 1.06
C LEU A 250 0.10 -24.05 1.29
N GLY A 251 -0.44 -24.29 2.50
CA GLY A 251 -1.30 -25.42 2.83
C GLY A 251 -2.72 -24.91 3.11
N LEU A 252 -3.71 -25.56 2.51
CA LEU A 252 -5.10 -25.16 2.65
C LEU A 252 -6.01 -26.39 2.68
N ASP A 253 -6.85 -26.51 3.71
CA ASP A 253 -8.03 -27.35 3.70
C ASP A 253 -9.26 -26.46 3.76
N ALA A 254 -10.16 -26.58 2.82
CA ALA A 254 -11.33 -25.74 2.71
C ALA A 254 -12.61 -26.53 2.38
N ARG A 255 -13.73 -26.05 2.85
CA ARG A 255 -15.06 -26.56 2.48
C ARG A 255 -15.98 -25.41 2.10
N ARG A 256 -16.76 -25.63 1.06
CA ARG A 256 -17.79 -24.68 0.63
C ARG A 256 -18.99 -24.77 1.55
N LEU A 257 -19.49 -23.61 1.96
CA LEU A 257 -20.67 -23.48 2.82
C LEU A 257 -21.97 -23.42 1.97
N PRO A 258 -23.14 -23.71 2.56
CA PRO A 258 -24.43 -23.67 1.82
C PRO A 258 -24.78 -22.29 1.25
N ASP A 259 -24.30 -21.23 1.86
CA ASP A 259 -24.50 -19.83 1.42
C ASP A 259 -23.53 -19.39 0.32
N GLY A 260 -22.67 -20.29 -0.14
CA GLY A 260 -21.68 -20.05 -1.18
C GLY A 260 -20.32 -19.57 -0.67
N GLY A 261 -20.20 -19.31 0.62
CA GLY A 261 -18.92 -18.95 1.27
C GLY A 261 -17.99 -20.16 1.45
N TRP A 262 -16.83 -19.93 2.05
CA TRP A 262 -15.83 -20.96 2.30
C TRP A 262 -15.39 -20.95 3.77
N LEU A 263 -15.25 -22.12 4.36
CA LEU A 263 -14.58 -22.33 5.64
C LEU A 263 -13.27 -23.08 5.40
N ALA A 264 -12.16 -22.48 5.77
CA ALA A 264 -10.85 -23.08 5.74
C ALA A 264 -10.35 -23.34 7.18
N PRO A 265 -10.52 -24.54 7.72
CA PRO A 265 -10.06 -24.88 9.07
C PRO A 265 -8.54 -25.04 9.17
N ARG A 266 -7.84 -25.12 8.04
CA ARG A 266 -6.39 -25.08 7.97
C ARG A 266 -5.98 -24.13 6.87
N VAL A 267 -5.28 -23.08 7.27
CA VAL A 267 -4.52 -22.18 6.39
C VAL A 267 -3.09 -22.17 6.93
N GLU A 268 -2.12 -22.49 6.12
CA GLU A 268 -0.73 -22.57 6.50
C GLU A 268 0.12 -21.86 5.47
N TRP A 269 0.88 -20.86 5.89
CA TRP A 269 1.78 -20.06 5.07
C TRP A 269 3.20 -20.23 5.57
N ARG A 270 4.09 -20.62 4.70
CA ARG A 270 5.49 -20.91 5.02
C ARG A 270 6.41 -20.13 4.10
N ASP A 271 6.78 -18.94 4.52
CA ASP A 271 7.88 -18.17 3.94
C ASP A 271 9.04 -18.09 4.96
N PRO A 272 10.04 -19.00 4.88
CA PRO A 272 11.11 -19.06 5.88
C PRO A 272 11.96 -17.78 5.97
N ARG A 273 11.88 -16.90 4.96
CA ARG A 273 12.66 -15.65 4.92
C ARG A 273 11.95 -14.49 5.60
N ALA A 274 10.64 -14.56 5.74
CA ALA A 274 9.86 -13.44 6.23
C ALA A 274 8.76 -13.84 7.21
N LEU A 275 7.89 -14.81 6.86
CA LEU A 275 6.65 -15.03 7.60
C LEU A 275 6.24 -16.49 7.61
N LEU A 276 6.08 -17.03 8.80
CA LEU A 276 5.41 -18.31 9.04
C LEU A 276 4.06 -18.00 9.68
N ALA A 277 2.97 -18.46 9.08
CA ALA A 277 1.64 -18.23 9.64
C ALA A 277 0.77 -19.49 9.51
N GLN A 278 -0.12 -19.69 10.49
CA GLN A 278 -1.07 -20.78 10.50
C GLN A 278 -2.37 -20.36 11.18
N GLY A 279 -3.49 -20.96 10.76
CA GLY A 279 -4.76 -20.66 11.38
C GLY A 279 -5.95 -21.11 10.56
N GLU A 280 -7.07 -20.43 10.75
CA GLU A 280 -8.34 -20.71 10.11
C GLU A 280 -8.94 -19.44 9.50
N ALA A 281 -9.73 -19.60 8.44
CA ALA A 281 -10.40 -18.51 7.76
C ALA A 281 -11.83 -18.91 7.35
N GLU A 282 -12.75 -17.97 7.42
CA GLU A 282 -14.09 -18.06 6.86
C GLU A 282 -14.31 -16.87 5.91
N LEU A 283 -14.67 -17.17 4.66
CA LEU A 283 -14.91 -16.21 3.61
C LEU A 283 -16.39 -16.22 3.20
N ASP A 284 -16.91 -15.10 2.79
CA ASP A 284 -18.23 -15.02 2.15
C ASP A 284 -18.18 -15.49 0.68
N ALA A 285 -19.32 -15.45 0.00
CA ALA A 285 -19.44 -15.89 -1.39
C ALA A 285 -18.67 -14.98 -2.39
N GLN A 286 -18.36 -13.77 -1.98
CA GLN A 286 -17.60 -12.77 -2.76
C GLN A 286 -16.09 -12.85 -2.48
N GLY A 287 -15.67 -13.62 -1.46
CA GLY A 287 -14.28 -13.73 -1.02
C GLY A 287 -13.90 -12.80 0.13
N GLY A 288 -14.86 -12.03 0.65
CA GLY A 288 -14.68 -11.16 1.81
C GLY A 288 -14.44 -11.97 3.10
N VAL A 289 -13.56 -11.48 3.97
CA VAL A 289 -13.24 -12.14 5.24
C VAL A 289 -14.37 -11.97 6.25
N ARG A 290 -15.06 -13.07 6.60
CA ARG A 290 -16.04 -13.12 7.70
C ARG A 290 -15.37 -13.31 9.05
N ARG A 291 -14.47 -14.30 9.10
CA ARG A 291 -13.67 -14.62 10.30
C ARG A 291 -12.28 -15.04 9.87
N LEU A 292 -11.28 -14.55 10.59
CA LEU A 292 -9.89 -14.96 10.44
C LEU A 292 -9.27 -15.10 11.82
N SER A 293 -8.58 -16.22 12.07
CA SER A 293 -7.78 -16.43 13.27
C SER A 293 -6.44 -17.00 12.83
N MET A 294 -5.38 -16.19 12.93
CA MET A 294 -4.04 -16.54 12.47
C MET A 294 -3.02 -16.34 13.57
N GLU A 295 -2.13 -17.32 13.73
CA GLU A 295 -0.86 -17.17 14.43
C GLU A 295 0.25 -16.94 13.42
N ALA A 296 1.10 -15.97 13.67
CA ALA A 296 2.18 -15.61 12.79
C ALA A 296 3.49 -15.41 13.54
N ARG A 297 4.60 -15.74 12.89
CA ARG A 297 5.95 -15.53 13.40
C ARG A 297 6.84 -15.04 12.26
N ALA A 298 7.53 -13.95 12.51
CA ALA A 298 8.58 -13.41 11.65
C ALA A 298 9.89 -13.42 12.44
N PRO A 299 10.77 -14.41 12.24
CA PRO A 299 12.06 -14.47 12.92
C PRO A 299 12.97 -13.28 12.59
N THR A 300 12.79 -12.71 11.41
CA THR A 300 13.36 -11.43 10.97
C THR A 300 12.31 -10.62 10.26
N LEU A 301 12.26 -9.33 10.57
CA LEU A 301 11.32 -8.38 9.97
C LEU A 301 11.84 -7.76 8.68
N ALA A 302 13.11 -7.95 8.33
CA ALA A 302 13.78 -7.25 7.24
C ALA A 302 13.08 -7.39 5.87
N ALA A 303 12.51 -8.56 5.59
CA ALA A 303 11.82 -8.80 4.32
C ALA A 303 10.31 -8.43 4.34
N LEU A 304 9.72 -8.16 5.51
CA LEU A 304 8.28 -7.90 5.62
C LEU A 304 7.82 -6.63 4.91
N PRO A 305 8.53 -5.48 4.98
CA PRO A 305 8.07 -4.24 4.36
C PRO A 305 7.83 -4.38 2.86
N GLU A 306 8.75 -4.99 2.13
CA GLU A 306 8.63 -5.15 0.68
C GLU A 306 7.67 -6.27 0.29
N ARG A 307 7.73 -7.41 1.00
CA ARG A 307 6.99 -8.62 0.61
C ARG A 307 5.52 -8.61 1.03
N TYR A 308 5.19 -8.02 2.18
CA TYR A 308 3.85 -8.13 2.78
C TYR A 308 3.22 -6.81 3.20
N LEU A 309 4.00 -5.76 3.43
CA LEU A 309 3.50 -4.50 3.97
C LEU A 309 3.51 -3.34 2.98
N SER A 310 4.07 -3.53 1.77
CA SER A 310 4.27 -2.45 0.79
C SER A 310 2.99 -1.71 0.41
N GLY A 311 1.85 -2.40 0.31
CA GLY A 311 0.56 -1.79 0.04
C GLY A 311 0.13 -0.80 1.13
N TRP A 312 0.19 -1.23 2.39
CA TRP A 312 -0.16 -0.36 3.53
C TRP A 312 0.86 0.74 3.76
N LEU A 313 2.16 0.42 3.64
CA LEU A 313 3.23 1.41 3.78
C LEU A 313 3.15 2.47 2.68
N GLY A 314 2.79 2.09 1.46
CA GLY A 314 2.54 3.02 0.36
C GLY A 314 1.41 4.01 0.67
N LEU A 315 0.27 3.51 1.16
CA LEU A 315 -0.87 4.32 1.57
C LEU A 315 -0.51 5.27 2.74
N ALA A 316 0.35 4.82 3.66
CA ALA A 316 0.81 5.63 4.79
C ALA A 316 1.95 6.61 4.43
N GLY A 317 2.46 6.62 3.21
CA GLY A 317 3.62 7.43 2.80
C GLY A 317 4.95 6.96 3.39
N LEU A 318 5.03 5.66 3.78
CA LEU A 318 6.18 5.01 4.43
C LEU A 318 6.88 4.01 3.49
N THR A 319 6.80 4.23 2.19
CA THR A 319 7.47 3.39 1.18
C THR A 319 8.97 3.31 1.46
N GLY A 320 9.52 2.09 1.46
CA GLY A 320 10.93 1.85 1.74
C GLY A 320 11.30 1.82 3.22
N LEU A 321 10.31 1.81 4.14
CA LEU A 321 10.55 1.60 5.57
C LEU A 321 11.37 0.33 5.78
N SER A 322 12.46 0.41 6.54
CA SER A 322 13.23 -0.75 6.95
C SER A 322 12.85 -1.18 8.38
N LEU A 323 12.73 -2.48 8.56
CA LEU A 323 12.52 -3.13 9.85
C LEU A 323 13.63 -4.15 10.08
N ASP A 324 14.09 -4.27 11.32
CA ASP A 324 14.97 -5.34 11.77
C ASP A 324 14.46 -5.91 13.09
N GLY A 325 15.01 -7.03 13.57
CA GLY A 325 14.51 -7.67 14.77
C GLY A 325 13.49 -8.77 14.46
N GLY A 326 12.73 -9.19 15.47
CA GLY A 326 11.75 -10.27 15.41
C GLY A 326 10.35 -9.89 15.87
N ALA A 327 9.35 -10.63 15.38
CA ALA A 327 7.98 -10.50 15.89
C ALA A 327 7.22 -11.83 15.83
N GLN A 328 6.29 -12.00 16.76
CA GLN A 328 5.33 -13.09 16.74
C GLN A 328 4.00 -12.63 17.31
N GLY A 329 2.91 -13.21 16.83
CA GLY A 329 1.61 -12.80 17.36
C GLY A 329 0.44 -13.60 16.81
N ARG A 330 -0.73 -13.26 17.34
CA ARG A 330 -2.02 -13.80 16.93
C ARG A 330 -2.94 -12.64 16.56
N VAL A 331 -3.65 -12.79 15.45
CA VAL A 331 -4.66 -11.83 15.00
C VAL A 331 -6.00 -12.52 14.82
N GLN A 332 -7.06 -11.86 15.23
CA GLN A 332 -8.44 -12.29 15.01
C GLN A 332 -9.24 -11.15 14.38
N LEU A 333 -9.83 -11.45 13.23
CA LEU A 333 -10.75 -10.56 12.54
C LEU A 333 -12.16 -11.14 12.52
N GLU A 334 -13.16 -10.29 12.60
CA GLU A 334 -14.58 -10.65 12.39
C GLU A 334 -15.26 -9.56 11.55
N ALA A 335 -15.88 -9.96 10.47
CA ALA A 335 -16.49 -9.04 9.49
C ALA A 335 -15.56 -7.89 9.07
N GLY A 336 -14.27 -8.22 8.82
CA GLY A 336 -13.25 -7.24 8.45
C GLY A 336 -12.76 -6.33 9.58
N ARG A 337 -13.24 -6.50 10.83
CA ARG A 337 -12.83 -5.70 11.99
C ARG A 337 -11.88 -6.46 12.89
N LEU A 338 -10.87 -5.76 13.39
CA LEU A 338 -9.92 -6.33 14.36
C LEU A 338 -10.61 -6.60 15.70
N GLN A 339 -10.74 -7.88 16.09
CA GLN A 339 -11.33 -8.31 17.35
C GLN A 339 -10.28 -8.52 18.43
N ALA A 340 -9.15 -9.13 18.05
CA ALA A 340 -8.05 -9.32 18.97
C ALA A 340 -6.73 -9.28 18.21
N LEU A 341 -5.72 -8.71 18.85
CA LEU A 341 -4.32 -8.76 18.46
C LEU A 341 -3.49 -9.05 19.70
N ASP A 342 -2.57 -10.00 19.61
CA ASP A 342 -1.53 -10.24 20.59
C ASP A 342 -0.21 -10.30 19.80
N LEU A 343 0.60 -9.25 19.90
CA LEU A 343 1.84 -9.07 19.15
C LEU A 343 2.99 -8.89 20.12
N HIS A 344 3.97 -9.76 20.07
CA HIS A 344 5.23 -9.64 20.79
C HIS A 344 6.33 -9.18 19.83
N LEU A 345 7.03 -8.13 20.21
CA LEU A 345 8.15 -7.55 19.48
C LEU A 345 9.45 -7.83 20.23
N ASP A 346 10.48 -8.22 19.51
CA ASP A 346 11.79 -8.59 20.05
C ASP A 346 12.88 -7.79 19.34
N ASP A 347 13.42 -6.79 20.05
CA ASP A 347 14.52 -5.91 19.64
C ASP A 347 14.34 -5.33 18.21
N VAL A 348 13.19 -4.71 17.97
CA VAL A 348 12.82 -4.22 16.64
C VAL A 348 13.40 -2.83 16.40
N ASP A 349 14.18 -2.69 15.33
CA ASP A 349 14.62 -1.40 14.80
C ASP A 349 13.72 -1.00 13.63
N VAL A 350 13.28 0.26 13.66
CA VAL A 350 12.44 0.87 12.63
C VAL A 350 13.16 2.08 12.07
N ARG A 351 13.34 2.14 10.75
CA ARG A 351 14.02 3.27 10.10
C ARG A 351 13.30 3.71 8.84
N ASP A 352 12.99 4.99 8.79
CA ASP A 352 12.46 5.62 7.58
C ASP A 352 13.60 5.96 6.60
N PRO A 353 13.49 5.64 5.30
CA PRO A 353 14.56 5.87 4.33
C PRO A 353 14.83 7.36 4.04
N ARG A 354 13.92 8.25 4.45
CA ARG A 354 14.07 9.71 4.35
C ARG A 354 14.56 10.35 5.65
N ASP A 355 15.01 9.52 6.61
CA ASP A 355 15.47 9.94 7.94
C ASP A 355 14.46 10.81 8.72
N ARG A 356 13.14 10.69 8.41
CA ARG A 356 12.10 11.42 9.14
C ARG A 356 11.94 10.90 10.57
N PHE A 357 12.13 9.58 10.76
CA PHE A 357 12.15 8.96 12.09
C PHE A 357 12.94 7.66 12.10
N ARG A 358 13.47 7.34 13.28
CA ARG A 358 14.01 6.03 13.63
C ARG A 358 13.66 5.67 15.05
N ILE A 359 13.47 4.38 15.32
CA ILE A 359 13.26 3.81 16.64
C ILE A 359 14.18 2.61 16.76
N GLU A 360 14.93 2.52 17.85
CA GLU A 360 15.90 1.45 18.08
C GLU A 360 15.52 0.63 19.31
N GLY A 361 15.56 -0.70 19.17
CA GLY A 361 15.29 -1.63 20.25
C GLY A 361 13.86 -1.60 20.76
N LEU A 362 12.88 -1.46 19.86
CA LEU A 362 11.46 -1.56 20.21
C LEU A 362 11.14 -3.01 20.61
N GLN A 363 10.62 -3.18 21.80
CA GLN A 363 10.32 -4.49 22.38
C GLN A 363 9.08 -4.46 23.27
N GLY A 364 8.50 -5.64 23.51
CA GLY A 364 7.36 -5.79 24.41
C GLY A 364 6.13 -6.35 23.76
N ASP A 365 5.01 -6.29 24.45
CA ASP A 365 3.73 -6.83 24.04
C ASP A 365 2.77 -5.71 23.64
N LEU A 366 2.19 -5.79 22.45
CA LEU A 366 1.07 -4.98 22.01
C LEU A 366 -0.17 -5.86 21.90
N ARG A 367 -1.16 -5.60 22.75
CA ARG A 367 -2.41 -6.34 22.78
C ARG A 367 -3.59 -5.42 22.50
N HIS A 368 -4.50 -5.90 21.68
CA HIS A 368 -5.75 -5.22 21.38
C HIS A 368 -6.93 -6.16 21.60
N ALA A 369 -8.01 -5.65 22.17
CA ALA A 369 -9.27 -6.36 22.32
C ALA A 369 -10.42 -5.46 21.84
N GLY A 370 -11.24 -5.95 20.92
CA GLY A 370 -12.46 -5.29 20.45
C GLY A 370 -13.53 -5.20 21.56
N ALA A 371 -13.55 -6.19 22.44
CA ALA A 371 -14.38 -6.22 23.65
C ALA A 371 -13.55 -6.58 24.88
N GLY A 372 -13.92 -6.01 26.04
CA GLY A 372 -13.17 -6.19 27.28
C GLY A 372 -11.95 -5.30 27.39
N THR A 373 -11.04 -5.67 28.30
CA THR A 373 -9.87 -4.87 28.65
C THR A 373 -8.63 -5.76 28.67
N VAL A 374 -7.54 -5.32 28.04
CA VAL A 374 -6.23 -6.01 28.05
C VAL A 374 -5.09 -5.00 28.16
N ASP A 375 -4.11 -5.31 28.98
CA ASP A 375 -2.92 -4.47 29.17
C ASP A 375 -1.79 -4.85 28.23
N SER A 376 -1.02 -3.84 27.80
CA SER A 376 0.16 -3.93 26.97
C SER A 376 1.30 -3.08 27.54
N ALA A 377 2.52 -3.38 27.14
CA ALA A 377 3.67 -2.54 27.42
C ALA A 377 4.65 -2.61 26.26
N LEU A 378 5.00 -1.46 25.72
CA LEU A 378 6.06 -1.30 24.72
C LEU A 378 7.18 -0.45 25.31
N ALA A 379 8.41 -0.73 24.92
CA ALA A 379 9.57 0.05 25.29
C ALA A 379 10.54 0.13 24.11
N TRP A 380 11.33 1.22 24.05
CA TRP A 380 12.46 1.33 23.13
C TRP A 380 13.69 1.90 23.85
N ARG A 381 14.88 1.69 23.25
CA ARG A 381 16.16 2.19 23.81
C ARG A 381 16.42 3.64 23.43
N SER A 382 16.18 4.00 22.20
CA SER A 382 16.42 5.33 21.65
C SER A 382 15.62 5.54 20.38
N GLY A 383 15.60 6.76 19.90
CA GLY A 383 15.04 7.08 18.60
C GLY A 383 15.39 8.48 18.16
N ALA A 384 14.91 8.87 17.00
CA ALA A 384 14.96 10.24 16.51
C ALA A 384 13.73 10.56 15.67
N LEU A 385 13.36 11.82 15.70
CA LEU A 385 12.39 12.43 14.79
C LEU A 385 13.13 13.52 14.01
N TYR A 386 13.36 13.29 12.71
CA TYR A 386 14.35 14.03 11.94
C TYR A 386 15.70 13.99 12.67
N GLU A 387 16.40 15.12 12.81
CA GLU A 387 17.66 15.23 13.55
C GLU A 387 17.51 15.26 15.09
N LEU A 388 16.25 15.23 15.59
CA LEU A 388 15.97 15.36 17.02
C LEU A 388 15.98 13.98 17.69
N GLY A 389 17.10 13.65 18.33
CA GLY A 389 17.26 12.42 19.11
C GLY A 389 16.43 12.44 20.39
N PHE A 390 15.92 11.27 20.79
CA PHE A 390 15.23 11.08 22.07
C PHE A 390 15.67 9.78 22.76
N GLY A 391 15.56 9.80 24.08
CA GLY A 391 15.99 8.73 24.95
C GLY A 391 15.00 7.56 25.07
N PRO A 392 15.29 6.63 25.99
CA PRO A 392 14.44 5.46 26.22
C PRO A 392 13.09 5.84 26.82
N VAL A 393 12.07 5.05 26.52
CA VAL A 393 10.75 5.19 27.12
C VAL A 393 10.08 3.82 27.30
N GLN A 394 9.16 3.78 28.27
CA GLN A 394 8.21 2.69 28.45
C GLN A 394 6.80 3.25 28.30
N LEU A 395 6.02 2.63 27.43
CA LEU A 395 4.63 2.98 27.16
C LEU A 395 3.70 1.92 27.76
N PRO A 396 3.15 2.15 28.96
CA PRO A 396 2.14 1.28 29.53
C PRO A 396 0.79 1.56 28.85
N LEU A 397 0.28 0.59 28.12
CA LEU A 397 -0.92 0.73 27.29
C LEU A 397 -2.05 -0.17 27.80
N ARG A 398 -3.28 0.18 27.46
CA ARG A 398 -4.48 -0.61 27.71
C ARG A 398 -5.41 -0.53 26.52
N SER A 399 -5.86 -1.66 26.04
CA SER A 399 -6.96 -1.73 25.08
C SER A 399 -8.28 -1.87 25.84
N GLU A 400 -9.22 -0.99 25.56
CA GLU A 400 -10.56 -0.97 26.12
C GLU A 400 -11.57 -0.55 25.08
N GLY A 401 -12.59 -1.39 24.85
CA GLY A 401 -13.63 -1.12 23.86
C GLY A 401 -13.09 -0.88 22.44
N GLY A 402 -12.09 -1.63 22.03
CA GLY A 402 -11.47 -1.50 20.72
C GLY A 402 -10.51 -0.31 20.54
N THR A 403 -10.22 0.44 21.59
CA THR A 403 -9.27 1.56 21.55
C THR A 403 -8.08 1.30 22.46
N LEU A 404 -6.87 1.42 21.93
CA LEU A 404 -5.64 1.37 22.71
C LEU A 404 -5.38 2.74 23.34
N ARG A 405 -5.12 2.77 24.65
CA ARG A 405 -4.90 4.01 25.43
C ARG A 405 -3.67 3.89 26.29
N LEU A 406 -3.03 5.03 26.56
CA LEU A 406 -2.00 5.13 27.61
C LEU A 406 -2.67 4.99 29.00
N ARG A 407 -2.12 4.15 29.88
CA ARG A 407 -2.65 3.96 31.25
C ARG A 407 -2.20 5.03 32.22
N GLU A 408 -0.96 5.48 32.06
CA GLU A 408 -0.31 6.49 32.88
C GLU A 408 0.66 7.29 32.02
N PRO A 409 0.94 8.56 32.36
CA PRO A 409 1.88 9.38 31.58
C PRO A 409 3.23 8.71 31.44
N ALA A 410 3.84 8.84 30.26
CA ALA A 410 5.17 8.33 29.94
C ALA A 410 6.09 9.49 29.56
N GLU A 411 7.28 9.51 30.14
CA GLU A 411 8.25 10.59 29.96
C GLU A 411 9.46 10.09 29.18
N LEU A 412 9.99 10.92 28.31
CA LEU A 412 11.25 10.71 27.60
C LEU A 412 12.13 11.95 27.68
N GLU A 413 13.43 11.73 27.64
CA GLU A 413 14.43 12.80 27.55
C GLU A 413 14.65 13.20 26.09
N MET A 414 14.67 14.51 25.84
CA MET A 414 14.86 15.07 24.50
C MET A 414 15.42 16.49 24.63
N LEU A 415 16.43 16.85 23.82
CA LEU A 415 17.00 18.20 23.78
C LEU A 415 17.31 18.76 25.19
N GLY A 416 18.00 17.97 26.03
CA GLY A 416 18.36 18.39 27.39
C GLY A 416 17.20 18.62 28.35
N GLY A 417 15.96 18.49 27.92
CA GLY A 417 14.73 18.60 28.70
C GLY A 417 13.88 17.32 28.68
N ARG A 418 12.57 17.46 28.88
CA ARG A 418 11.64 16.34 28.96
C ARG A 418 10.41 16.54 28.08
N VAL A 419 9.97 15.45 27.49
CA VAL A 419 8.67 15.35 26.82
C VAL A 419 7.84 14.29 27.53
N ALA A 420 6.67 14.67 28.02
CA ALA A 420 5.73 13.76 28.65
C ALA A 420 4.54 13.50 27.71
N PHE A 421 4.29 12.25 27.43
CA PHE A 421 3.02 11.81 26.85
C PHE A 421 1.97 11.76 27.99
N GLU A 422 1.10 12.75 28.05
CA GLU A 422 0.05 12.81 29.07
C GLU A 422 -1.13 11.91 28.73
N SER A 423 -1.37 11.71 27.46
CA SER A 423 -2.40 10.81 26.93
C SER A 423 -1.99 10.26 25.57
N PHE A 424 -2.48 9.09 25.25
CA PHE A 424 -2.38 8.48 23.92
C PHE A 424 -3.61 7.62 23.69
N SER A 425 -4.15 7.63 22.47
CA SER A 425 -5.23 6.76 22.03
C SER A 425 -5.03 6.38 20.57
N LEU A 426 -5.27 5.12 20.25
CA LEU A 426 -5.24 4.59 18.90
C LEU A 426 -6.45 3.70 18.69
N ALA A 427 -7.28 4.04 17.70
CA ALA A 427 -8.40 3.23 17.25
C ALA A 427 -8.09 2.70 15.84
N PRO A 428 -8.05 1.37 15.66
CA PRO A 428 -7.85 0.75 14.35
C PRO A 428 -8.94 1.17 13.36
N PRO A 429 -8.70 1.04 12.03
CA PRO A 429 -9.72 1.20 11.02
C PRO A 429 -10.89 0.22 11.25
N ASP A 430 -12.14 0.67 11.07
CA ASP A 430 -13.34 -0.14 11.27
C ASP A 430 -14.18 -0.35 10.00
N GLY A 431 -13.60 -0.11 8.83
CA GLY A 431 -14.23 -0.25 7.51
C GLY A 431 -14.92 1.02 7.01
N GLU A 432 -15.47 1.87 7.89
CA GLU A 432 -16.06 3.17 7.55
C GLU A 432 -15.12 4.33 7.87
N THR A 433 -14.35 4.18 8.94
CA THR A 433 -13.40 5.20 9.38
C THR A 433 -11.98 4.66 9.34
N GLY A 434 -11.04 5.49 8.88
CA GLY A 434 -9.62 5.18 8.86
C GLY A 434 -9.00 5.11 10.28
N LEU A 435 -7.69 4.93 10.32
CA LEU A 435 -6.91 4.98 11.57
C LEU A 435 -7.10 6.33 12.26
N ARG A 436 -7.44 6.30 13.55
CA ARG A 436 -7.53 7.50 14.41
C ARG A 436 -6.51 7.41 15.52
N VAL A 437 -5.68 8.46 15.64
CA VAL A 437 -4.70 8.59 16.71
C VAL A 437 -4.93 9.90 17.44
N GLY A 438 -4.95 9.85 18.75
CA GLY A 438 -4.99 11.02 19.63
C GLY A 438 -3.84 10.97 20.64
N PHE A 439 -3.24 12.12 20.96
CA PHE A 439 -2.21 12.18 21.98
C PHE A 439 -2.18 13.57 22.65
N GLY A 440 -1.73 13.60 23.88
CA GLY A 440 -1.43 14.83 24.60
C GLY A 440 0.05 14.86 24.99
N LEU A 441 0.69 16.03 24.83
CA LEU A 441 2.10 16.25 25.13
C LEU A 441 2.28 17.42 26.07
N ALA A 442 3.21 17.27 27.03
CA ALA A 442 3.80 18.37 27.77
C ALA A 442 5.31 18.41 27.48
N LEU A 443 5.80 19.58 27.12
CA LEU A 443 7.21 19.86 26.85
C LEU A 443 7.75 20.72 27.99
N ASP A 444 8.81 20.29 28.64
CA ASP A 444 9.39 20.98 29.77
C ASP A 444 10.89 21.23 29.55
N ALA A 445 11.23 22.52 29.47
CA ALA A 445 12.59 23.05 29.43
C ALA A 445 13.50 22.45 28.34
N LEU A 446 12.97 22.17 27.13
CA LEU A 446 13.78 21.70 26.00
C LEU A 446 14.78 22.79 25.58
N ASP A 447 16.05 22.44 25.36
CA ASP A 447 17.10 23.38 24.99
C ASP A 447 16.96 23.83 23.52
N VAL A 448 16.78 25.14 23.32
CA VAL A 448 16.64 25.73 21.98
C VAL A 448 17.99 25.77 21.25
N GLY A 449 19.10 25.78 21.95
CA GLY A 449 20.43 25.71 21.34
C GLY A 449 20.69 24.35 20.69
N GLU A 450 20.32 23.25 21.36
CA GLU A 450 20.35 21.91 20.78
C GLU A 450 19.38 21.79 19.60
N LEU A 451 18.17 22.36 19.72
CA LEU A 451 17.21 22.41 18.61
C LEU A 451 17.76 23.20 17.41
N ALA A 452 18.38 24.36 17.63
CA ALA A 452 18.98 25.17 16.59
C ALA A 452 20.13 24.42 15.89
N ALA A 453 20.99 23.74 16.65
CA ALA A 453 22.06 22.93 16.11
C ALA A 453 21.55 21.78 15.22
N ALA A 454 20.50 21.07 15.68
CA ALA A 454 19.87 19.99 14.91
C ALA A 454 19.21 20.48 13.60
N LEU A 455 18.71 21.72 13.59
CA LEU A 455 18.09 22.32 12.41
C LEU A 455 19.10 23.09 11.52
N GLY A 456 20.38 23.11 11.87
CA GLY A 456 21.40 23.87 11.15
C GLY A 456 21.22 25.39 11.25
N TRP A 457 20.53 25.88 12.29
CA TRP A 457 20.35 27.30 12.56
C TRP A 457 21.56 27.91 13.29
N PRO A 458 21.72 29.22 13.24
CA PRO A 458 22.71 29.89 14.08
C PRO A 458 22.53 29.57 15.56
N ALA A 459 23.62 29.49 16.31
CA ALA A 459 23.57 29.15 17.73
C ALA A 459 22.96 30.28 18.56
N PHE A 460 21.89 30.00 19.29
CA PHE A 460 21.30 30.90 20.28
C PHE A 460 20.68 30.11 21.43
N ALA A 461 20.77 30.66 22.63
CA ALA A 461 20.26 30.04 23.83
C ALA A 461 18.77 30.35 24.05
N GLY A 462 18.08 29.39 24.62
CA GLY A 462 16.66 29.53 24.97
C GLY A 462 16.07 28.25 25.51
N THR A 463 14.81 28.31 25.91
CA THR A 463 14.06 27.14 26.37
C THR A 463 12.71 27.06 25.65
N LEU A 464 12.39 25.88 25.15
CA LEU A 464 11.09 25.57 24.57
C LEU A 464 10.25 24.79 25.58
N GLY A 465 9.05 25.24 25.82
CA GLY A 465 8.07 24.56 26.66
C GLY A 465 6.67 24.74 26.09
N GLY A 466 5.72 24.01 26.64
CA GLY A 466 4.33 24.13 26.19
C GLY A 466 3.51 22.89 26.50
N ARG A 467 2.24 23.00 26.21
CA ARG A 467 1.32 21.88 26.38
C ARG A 467 0.39 21.79 25.18
N ILE A 468 0.33 20.61 24.63
CA ILE A 468 -0.59 20.20 23.59
C ILE A 468 -1.51 19.16 24.22
N PRO A 469 -2.62 19.56 24.87
CA PRO A 469 -3.46 18.66 25.63
C PRO A 469 -4.14 17.62 24.74
N ASN A 470 -4.32 17.90 23.46
CA ASN A 470 -4.96 17.01 22.53
C ASN A 470 -4.49 17.29 21.10
N ALA A 471 -3.76 16.35 20.55
CA ALA A 471 -3.48 16.28 19.12
C ALA A 471 -4.30 15.13 18.51
N ARG A 472 -4.89 15.34 17.33
CA ARG A 472 -5.75 14.38 16.66
C ARG A 472 -5.27 14.15 15.24
N TYR A 473 -4.97 12.90 14.91
CA TYR A 473 -4.72 12.47 13.55
C TYR A 473 -5.92 11.68 13.04
N ALA A 474 -6.50 12.17 11.95
CA ALA A 474 -7.56 11.51 11.20
C ALA A 474 -7.54 12.03 9.74
N ASN A 475 -7.85 11.17 8.78
CA ASN A 475 -7.97 11.55 7.36
C ASN A 475 -6.71 12.29 6.86
N GLU A 476 -5.53 11.77 7.15
CA GLU A 476 -4.22 12.35 6.77
C GLU A 476 -3.96 13.76 7.33
N ARG A 477 -4.72 14.18 8.31
CA ARG A 477 -4.56 15.48 8.96
C ARG A 477 -4.29 15.32 10.44
N LEU A 478 -3.29 16.05 10.94
CA LEU A 478 -2.93 16.18 12.33
C LEU A 478 -3.29 17.59 12.82
N GLU A 479 -4.19 17.69 13.77
CA GLU A 479 -4.63 18.93 14.38
C GLU A 479 -4.18 18.98 15.83
N PHE A 480 -3.77 20.14 16.30
CA PHE A 480 -3.27 20.34 17.65
C PHE A 480 -4.13 21.36 18.40
N ASP A 481 -4.65 20.97 19.56
CA ASP A 481 -5.22 21.91 20.53
C ASP A 481 -4.09 22.40 21.45
N GLY A 482 -4.10 23.68 21.82
CA GLY A 482 -3.05 24.28 22.63
C GLY A 482 -1.95 24.94 21.81
N GLY A 483 -0.76 25.10 22.37
CA GLY A 483 0.33 25.77 21.68
C GLY A 483 1.69 25.55 22.34
N LEU A 484 2.71 26.04 21.66
CA LEU A 484 4.10 26.01 22.09
C LEU A 484 4.55 27.42 22.46
N SER A 485 5.42 27.52 23.45
CA SER A 485 6.03 28.79 23.85
C SER A 485 7.55 28.62 23.94
N VAL A 486 8.27 29.46 23.20
CA VAL A 486 9.73 29.48 23.18
C VAL A 486 10.19 30.74 23.92
N ARG A 487 10.99 30.57 24.97
CA ARG A 487 11.70 31.67 25.62
C ARG A 487 13.07 31.82 25.00
N VAL A 488 13.28 32.90 24.30
CA VAL A 488 14.49 33.18 23.52
C VAL A 488 14.72 34.68 23.45
N PHE A 489 15.95 35.13 23.36
CA PHE A 489 16.33 36.56 23.25
C PHE A 489 15.61 37.44 24.29
N ASP A 490 15.64 37.02 25.55
CA ASP A 490 14.98 37.70 26.68
C ASP A 490 13.49 38.01 26.49
N GLY A 491 12.83 37.39 25.55
CA GLY A 491 11.43 37.50 25.21
C GLY A 491 10.75 36.16 25.05
N ARG A 492 9.63 36.14 24.33
CA ARG A 492 8.83 34.95 24.13
C ARG A 492 8.25 34.91 22.71
N ILE A 493 8.23 33.71 22.12
CA ILE A 493 7.54 33.38 20.90
C ILE A 493 6.46 32.35 21.24
N ASP A 494 5.20 32.65 20.90
CA ASP A 494 4.08 31.72 21.06
C ASP A 494 3.64 31.22 19.69
N VAL A 495 3.46 29.89 19.55
CA VAL A 495 2.99 29.22 18.35
C VAL A 495 1.65 28.59 18.65
N GLY A 496 0.62 28.95 17.89
CA GLY A 496 -0.73 28.44 18.02
C GLY A 496 -1.34 28.05 16.70
N ALA A 497 -2.59 27.62 16.70
CA ALA A 497 -3.34 27.16 15.51
C ALA A 497 -2.58 26.13 14.66
N LEU A 498 -1.75 25.30 15.34
CA LEU A 498 -0.86 24.35 14.68
C LEU A 498 -1.66 23.22 14.04
N SER A 499 -1.40 22.93 12.78
CA SER A 499 -1.96 21.77 12.09
C SER A 499 -1.00 21.27 11.01
N MET A 500 -1.10 19.98 10.67
CA MET A 500 -0.26 19.37 9.64
C MET A 500 -1.07 18.44 8.76
N GLU A 501 -1.03 18.64 7.47
CA GLU A 501 -1.66 17.78 6.47
C GLU A 501 -0.62 16.84 5.85
N ARG A 502 -0.98 15.59 5.66
CA ARG A 502 -0.13 14.54 5.09
C ARG A 502 1.26 14.48 5.73
N PRO A 503 1.38 14.27 7.05
CA PRO A 503 2.65 14.34 7.77
C PRO A 503 3.71 13.35 7.25
N PHE A 504 3.29 12.25 6.63
CA PHE A 504 4.16 11.24 6.03
C PHE A 504 4.11 11.24 4.50
N GLY A 505 3.38 12.18 3.89
CA GLY A 505 3.23 12.31 2.44
C GLY A 505 4.47 12.84 1.74
N VAL A 506 4.37 13.02 0.42
CA VAL A 506 5.48 13.53 -0.42
C VAL A 506 5.76 15.01 -0.13
N ALA A 507 4.72 15.80 0.17
CA ALA A 507 4.83 17.23 0.47
C ALA A 507 3.95 17.54 1.70
N PRO A 508 4.46 17.33 2.92
CA PRO A 508 3.75 17.66 4.14
C PRO A 508 3.46 19.17 4.19
N THR A 509 2.25 19.53 4.63
CA THR A 509 1.85 20.92 4.75
C THR A 509 1.62 21.27 6.21
N LEU A 510 2.41 22.20 6.76
CA LEU A 510 2.26 22.69 8.12
C LEU A 510 1.63 24.08 8.10
N SER A 511 0.67 24.30 8.99
CA SER A 511 0.05 25.62 9.21
C SER A 511 0.14 26.02 10.67
N ALA A 512 0.41 27.29 10.94
CA ALA A 512 0.54 27.85 12.29
C ALA A 512 0.30 29.36 12.32
N ASP A 513 -0.03 29.88 13.49
CA ASP A 513 0.07 31.30 13.83
C ASP A 513 1.20 31.50 14.83
N VAL A 514 1.99 32.57 14.68
CA VAL A 514 3.14 32.87 15.52
C VAL A 514 3.02 34.29 16.07
N ALA A 515 3.19 34.43 17.38
CA ALA A 515 3.24 35.74 18.05
C ALA A 515 4.60 35.94 18.75
N LEU A 516 5.22 37.10 18.56
CA LEU A 516 6.50 37.48 19.13
C LEU A 516 6.28 38.58 20.17
N HIS A 517 6.82 38.37 21.39
CA HIS A 517 6.63 39.28 22.48
C HIS A 517 7.96 39.65 23.14
N ASP A 518 8.28 40.94 23.08
CA ASP A 518 9.37 41.59 23.86
C ASP A 518 10.76 40.98 23.60
N LEU A 519 11.04 40.54 22.32
CA LEU A 519 12.32 39.95 21.95
C LEU A 519 13.45 40.99 21.93
N ASP A 520 14.63 40.67 22.45
CA ASP A 520 15.81 41.54 22.36
C ASP A 520 16.41 41.50 20.94
N LEU A 521 16.28 42.66 20.25
CA LEU A 521 16.80 42.80 18.89
C LEU A 521 18.31 42.66 18.80
N MET A 522 19.06 43.05 19.87
CA MET A 522 20.52 42.93 19.86
C MET A 522 20.91 41.45 19.84
N GLY A 523 20.24 40.61 20.62
CA GLY A 523 20.43 39.16 20.59
C GLY A 523 20.10 38.56 19.22
N ILE A 524 18.96 38.97 18.61
CA ILE A 524 18.55 38.48 17.28
C ILE A 524 19.58 38.88 16.21
N THR A 525 19.89 40.19 16.11
CA THR A 525 20.79 40.68 15.07
C THR A 525 22.20 40.14 15.23
N GLY A 526 22.64 39.89 16.47
CA GLY A 526 23.92 39.26 16.77
C GLY A 526 23.97 37.78 16.36
N ALA A 527 22.90 37.03 16.61
CA ALA A 527 22.84 35.60 16.24
C ALA A 527 22.84 35.39 14.72
N PHE A 528 22.22 36.31 13.97
CA PHE A 528 22.13 36.23 12.49
C PHE A 528 23.14 37.11 11.75
N ASP A 529 24.15 37.67 12.46
CA ASP A 529 25.18 38.57 11.93
C ASP A 529 24.65 39.75 11.09
N PHE A 530 23.49 40.28 11.48
CA PHE A 530 22.75 41.33 10.81
C PHE A 530 23.07 42.74 11.40
N GLY A 531 24.33 43.04 11.60
CA GLY A 531 24.76 44.25 12.28
C GLY A 531 24.30 44.29 13.76
N SER A 532 23.95 45.48 14.28
CA SER A 532 23.47 45.65 15.66
C SER A 532 22.25 46.56 15.71
N ILE A 533 21.16 46.05 16.27
CA ILE A 533 19.95 46.83 16.53
C ILE A 533 19.57 46.61 18.00
N SER A 534 19.55 47.69 18.84
CA SER A 534 19.10 47.60 20.19
C SER A 534 17.65 48.07 20.31
N GLY A 535 16.84 47.30 21.01
CA GLY A 535 15.39 47.56 21.17
C GLY A 535 14.62 46.28 21.47
N ARG A 536 13.30 46.42 21.58
CA ARG A 536 12.40 45.27 21.79
C ARG A 536 11.50 45.08 20.59
N LEU A 537 11.48 43.83 20.09
CA LEU A 537 10.69 43.42 18.94
C LEU A 537 9.40 42.75 19.39
N HIS A 538 8.32 43.18 18.78
CA HIS A 538 7.03 42.52 18.80
C HIS A 538 6.63 42.17 17.37
N GLY A 539 5.78 41.17 17.21
CA GLY A 539 5.31 40.82 15.89
C GLY A 539 4.32 39.68 15.89
N ARG A 540 3.81 39.41 14.71
CA ARG A 540 2.92 38.28 14.44
C ARG A 540 3.18 37.75 13.03
N ILE A 541 2.91 36.47 12.85
CA ILE A 541 2.85 35.80 11.57
C ILE A 541 1.53 35.03 11.58
N ASP A 542 0.53 35.53 10.87
CA ASP A 542 -0.79 34.90 10.79
C ASP A 542 -0.87 34.05 9.55
N GLY A 543 -1.50 32.87 9.65
CA GLY A 543 -1.74 31.97 8.54
C GLY A 543 -0.45 31.46 7.87
N LEU A 544 0.63 31.26 8.64
CA LEU A 544 1.84 30.65 8.12
C LEU A 544 1.52 29.28 7.54
N ARG A 545 1.92 29.08 6.27
CA ARG A 545 1.78 27.82 5.59
C ARG A 545 3.11 27.40 4.97
N LEU A 546 3.61 26.27 5.40
CA LEU A 546 4.80 25.61 4.86
C LEU A 546 4.35 24.41 4.02
N VAL A 547 4.84 24.27 2.81
CA VAL A 547 4.68 23.08 1.97
C VAL A 547 6.07 22.52 1.74
N ASP A 548 6.28 21.27 2.11
CA ASP A 548 7.60 20.65 2.10
C ASP A 548 8.67 21.55 2.77
N TRP A 549 8.31 22.07 3.94
CA TRP A 549 9.11 22.99 4.78
C TRP A 549 9.44 24.35 4.15
N THR A 550 8.89 24.66 2.96
CA THR A 550 9.05 25.94 2.30
C THR A 550 7.83 26.82 2.53
N ALA A 551 8.04 28.06 2.97
CA ALA A 551 6.95 29.01 3.20
C ALA A 551 6.29 29.41 1.89
N THR A 552 4.96 29.17 1.80
CA THR A 552 4.14 29.47 0.61
C THR A 552 3.10 30.55 0.84
N ALA A 553 2.70 30.78 2.09
CA ALA A 553 1.77 31.83 2.46
C ALA A 553 1.97 32.26 3.92
N PHE A 554 1.82 33.52 4.21
CA PHE A 554 1.69 34.11 5.54
C PHE A 554 1.35 35.60 5.46
N ASP A 555 0.90 36.17 6.60
CA ASP A 555 0.80 37.61 6.80
C ASP A 555 1.63 37.97 8.06
N ALA A 556 2.82 38.53 7.82
CA ALA A 556 3.77 38.86 8.89
C ALA A 556 3.87 40.37 9.11
N GLU A 557 3.90 40.75 10.38
CA GLU A 557 4.08 42.15 10.80
C GLU A 557 5.01 42.17 12.00
N PHE A 558 6.09 42.93 11.91
CA PHE A 558 7.09 43.10 12.95
C PHE A 558 7.27 44.57 13.26
N HIS A 559 7.35 44.96 14.54
CA HIS A 559 7.58 46.33 14.94
C HIS A 559 8.32 46.42 16.27
N THR A 560 8.97 47.53 16.51
CA THR A 560 9.61 47.81 17.79
C THR A 560 8.75 48.70 18.65
N GLU A 561 8.73 48.45 19.95
CA GLU A 561 8.09 49.30 20.97
C GLU A 561 9.12 49.99 21.86
N PRO A 562 8.92 51.32 22.17
CA PRO A 562 9.78 52.03 23.10
C PRO A 562 9.65 51.46 24.51
N ARG A 563 10.77 51.12 25.15
CA ARG A 563 10.80 50.63 26.54
C ARG A 563 11.66 51.58 27.41
N ARG A 564 11.18 51.91 28.61
CA ARG A 564 11.98 52.68 29.56
C ARG A 564 13.29 51.97 29.89
N GLY A 565 14.42 52.71 29.78
CA GLY A 565 15.76 52.21 30.07
C GLY A 565 16.46 51.47 28.88
N VAL A 566 15.78 51.23 27.78
CA VAL A 566 16.38 50.68 26.55
C VAL A 566 16.64 51.80 25.56
N ARG A 567 17.92 51.98 25.18
CA ARG A 567 18.30 52.92 24.12
C ARG A 567 18.07 52.24 22.76
N GLN A 568 17.28 52.89 21.91
CA GLN A 568 17.00 52.40 20.55
C GLN A 568 18.04 52.95 19.58
N ARG A 569 18.96 52.06 19.17
CA ARG A 569 20.06 52.41 18.24
C ARG A 569 20.16 51.31 17.16
N ILE A 570 20.55 51.73 15.95
CA ILE A 570 20.76 50.89 14.80
C ILE A 570 22.15 51.17 14.22
N SER A 571 22.97 50.13 14.03
CA SER A 571 24.31 50.29 13.45
C SER A 571 24.23 50.62 11.94
N GLN A 572 25.32 51.26 11.44
CA GLN A 572 25.47 51.52 10.01
C GLN A 572 25.32 50.23 9.19
N ARG A 573 25.96 49.13 9.61
CA ARG A 573 25.83 47.82 8.95
C ARG A 573 24.36 47.33 8.87
N ALA A 574 23.62 47.39 9.95
CA ALA A 574 22.23 46.97 9.97
C ALA A 574 21.35 47.84 9.02
N VAL A 575 21.64 49.16 8.90
CA VAL A 575 20.98 50.02 7.93
C VAL A 575 21.32 49.59 6.50
N GLN A 576 22.57 49.28 6.21
CA GLN A 576 22.99 48.78 4.89
C GLN A 576 22.34 47.44 4.55
N ASP A 577 22.33 46.51 5.50
CA ASP A 577 21.72 45.18 5.32
C ASP A 577 20.20 45.28 5.07
N ILE A 578 19.46 46.11 5.82
CA ILE A 578 18.03 46.40 5.54
C ILE A 578 17.84 47.00 4.15
N SER A 579 18.76 47.91 3.75
CA SER A 579 18.64 48.60 2.45
C SER A 579 18.94 47.65 1.28
N SER A 580 19.90 46.73 1.42
CA SER A 580 20.27 45.75 0.40
C SER A 580 19.15 44.72 0.17
N VAL A 581 18.47 44.29 1.23
CA VAL A 581 17.33 43.36 1.16
C VAL A 581 16.12 44.02 0.50
N GLY A 582 15.88 45.33 0.79
CA GLY A 582 14.69 46.08 0.36
C GLY A 582 14.80 46.79 -1.00
N ASP A 583 15.92 46.61 -1.74
CA ASP A 583 16.19 47.40 -2.98
C ASP A 583 16.03 48.91 -2.75
N ALA A 584 16.40 49.36 -1.55
CA ALA A 584 16.25 50.76 -1.15
C ALA A 584 17.44 51.56 -1.70
N SER A 585 17.23 52.32 -2.74
CA SER A 585 18.21 53.25 -3.30
C SER A 585 18.51 54.38 -2.31
N PHE A 586 19.44 54.09 -1.40
CA PHE A 586 19.96 55.10 -0.46
C PHE A 586 21.10 55.94 -1.03
N VAL A 587 21.52 55.62 -2.23
CA VAL A 587 22.75 56.13 -2.85
C VAL A 587 22.39 57.34 -3.73
N GLY A 588 22.51 58.52 -3.21
CA GLY A 588 22.37 59.73 -3.98
C GLY A 588 22.04 61.00 -3.23
N SER A 589 21.64 60.91 -1.95
CA SER A 589 21.39 62.05 -1.11
C SER A 589 22.61 62.48 -0.31
N LEU A 590 22.76 63.76 0.00
CA LEU A 590 23.75 64.32 0.93
C LEU A 590 23.78 63.58 2.26
N GLN A 591 22.70 62.88 2.63
CA GLN A 591 22.59 62.00 3.83
C GLN A 591 23.42 60.73 3.73
N GLY A 592 23.57 60.14 2.53
CA GLY A 592 24.43 58.94 2.35
C GLY A 592 25.93 59.20 2.63
N ARG A 593 26.42 60.41 2.38
CA ARG A 593 27.79 60.80 2.72
C ARG A 593 28.03 61.03 4.21
N LEU A 594 26.98 61.38 4.98
CA LEU A 594 27.04 61.61 6.43
C LEU A 594 26.90 60.31 7.22
N ILE A 595 26.31 59.28 6.64
CA ILE A 595 26.13 57.94 7.29
C ILE A 595 27.47 57.31 7.58
N GLY A 596 28.49 57.46 6.70
CA GLY A 596 29.84 56.92 6.90
C GLY A 596 30.65 57.57 8.04
N LEU A 597 30.14 58.61 8.71
CA LEU A 597 30.78 59.30 9.83
C LEU A 597 30.29 58.85 11.19
N PHE A 598 29.27 58.01 11.25
CA PHE A 598 28.65 57.56 12.51
C PHE A 598 28.55 56.02 12.54
N ASP A 599 28.97 55.40 13.58
CA ASP A 599 28.89 53.94 13.75
C ASP A 599 27.48 53.46 14.02
N ASP A 600 26.63 54.27 14.65
CA ASP A 600 25.23 53.95 14.97
C ASP A 600 24.30 55.20 14.97
N PHE A 601 23.02 54.98 14.79
CA PHE A 601 21.97 56.00 14.73
C PHE A 601 20.85 55.74 15.72
N GLY A 602 20.30 56.80 16.29
CA GLY A 602 19.06 56.68 17.11
C GLY A 602 17.84 56.49 16.20
N TYR A 603 16.94 55.63 16.61
CA TYR A 603 15.64 55.44 15.95
C TYR A 603 14.49 55.52 16.97
N ARG A 604 13.28 55.87 16.50
CA ARG A 604 12.06 55.93 17.29
C ARG A 604 11.28 54.62 17.17
N ARG A 605 11.08 54.12 15.97
CA ARG A 605 10.38 52.89 15.66
C ARG A 605 11.00 52.24 14.41
N ILE A 606 10.97 50.92 14.39
CA ILE A 606 11.19 50.08 13.22
C ILE A 606 9.93 49.28 12.98
N GLY A 607 9.51 49.12 11.74
CA GLY A 607 8.38 48.27 11.40
C GLY A 607 8.47 47.78 9.96
N ILE A 608 8.22 46.50 9.78
CA ILE A 608 8.21 45.82 8.49
C ILE A 608 7.11 44.77 8.48
N GLY A 609 6.43 44.64 7.36
CA GLY A 609 5.46 43.57 7.13
C GLY A 609 5.62 42.97 5.77
N CYS A 610 5.22 41.72 5.67
CA CYS A 610 5.20 40.94 4.43
C CYS A 610 3.94 40.09 4.38
N ARG A 611 3.14 40.23 3.33
CA ARG A 611 2.09 39.27 3.01
C ARG A 611 2.54 38.41 1.84
N LEU A 612 2.88 37.17 2.12
CA LEU A 612 3.29 36.20 1.11
C LEU A 612 2.09 35.49 0.51
N ALA A 613 1.96 35.55 -0.80
CA ALA A 613 1.03 34.76 -1.59
C ALA A 613 1.57 34.59 -3.02
N ASN A 614 1.44 33.38 -3.59
CA ASN A 614 1.87 33.08 -4.96
C ASN A 614 3.33 33.50 -5.23
N GLU A 615 4.24 33.16 -4.32
CA GLU A 615 5.68 33.46 -4.39
C GLU A 615 6.01 34.98 -4.41
N VAL A 616 5.04 35.84 -4.13
CA VAL A 616 5.25 37.28 -4.03
C VAL A 616 4.99 37.75 -2.61
N CYS A 617 6.00 38.39 -2.01
CA CYS A 617 5.91 39.08 -0.74
C CYS A 617 5.48 40.54 -0.97
N ARG A 618 4.27 40.87 -0.54
CA ARG A 618 3.81 42.26 -0.54
C ARG A 618 4.30 42.97 0.71
N MET A 619 5.29 43.83 0.54
CA MET A 619 5.96 44.55 1.62
C MET A 619 5.13 45.74 2.13
N SER A 620 5.25 45.99 3.43
CA SER A 620 4.69 47.12 4.13
C SER A 620 5.64 47.61 5.24
N GLY A 621 5.34 48.71 5.86
CA GLY A 621 6.11 49.27 6.97
C GLY A 621 5.25 50.09 7.91
N LEU A 622 5.87 50.95 8.73
CA LEU A 622 5.20 51.76 9.74
C LEU A 622 4.08 52.62 9.16
N TYR A 623 4.34 53.25 8.01
CA TYR A 623 3.37 54.11 7.27
C TYR A 623 3.85 54.32 5.83
N SER A 624 2.96 54.77 4.95
CA SER A 624 3.30 55.09 3.57
C SER A 624 4.15 56.38 3.49
N ALA A 625 5.17 56.37 2.64
CA ALA A 625 6.07 57.49 2.39
C ALA A 625 6.18 57.72 0.87
N GLY A 626 5.32 58.58 0.29
CA GLY A 626 5.19 58.71 -1.15
C GLY A 626 4.81 57.39 -1.80
N ASP A 627 5.56 56.97 -2.81
CA ASP A 627 5.42 55.65 -3.48
C ASP A 627 5.97 54.50 -2.66
N GLY A 628 6.72 54.77 -1.57
CA GLY A 628 7.33 53.81 -0.69
C GLY A 628 6.61 53.57 0.65
N PHE A 629 7.29 52.91 1.56
CA PHE A 629 6.86 52.69 2.93
C PHE A 629 8.05 52.85 3.89
N THR A 630 7.81 53.45 5.05
CA THR A 630 8.87 53.67 6.05
C THR A 630 9.14 52.41 6.86
N ILE A 631 10.38 51.97 6.87
CA ILE A 631 10.87 50.82 7.67
C ILE A 631 11.43 51.34 8.98
N VAL A 632 12.33 52.35 8.95
CA VAL A 632 12.95 52.94 10.12
C VAL A 632 12.59 54.43 10.24
N GLU A 633 12.00 54.77 11.38
CA GLU A 633 11.75 56.17 11.77
C GLU A 633 12.89 56.61 12.69
N GLY A 634 13.79 57.46 12.20
CA GLY A 634 14.94 57.91 12.96
C GLY A 634 14.62 58.91 14.08
N ALA A 635 15.51 58.94 15.08
CA ALA A 635 15.48 59.89 16.19
C ALA A 635 16.87 60.50 16.39
N GLY A 636 16.93 61.72 16.88
CA GLY A 636 18.21 62.41 17.16
C GLY A 636 18.78 63.17 15.94
N VAL A 637 20.09 63.41 15.97
CA VAL A 637 20.86 64.08 14.91
C VAL A 637 22.09 63.26 14.58
N PRO A 638 22.28 62.81 13.33
CA PRO A 638 21.39 62.99 12.20
C PRO A 638 20.13 62.14 12.30
N ARG A 639 19.01 62.65 11.79
CA ARG A 639 17.77 61.91 11.73
C ARG A 639 17.79 60.98 10.50
N LEU A 640 17.96 59.69 10.72
CA LEU A 640 17.98 58.67 9.67
C LEU A 640 16.53 58.18 9.40
N GLN A 641 16.13 58.11 8.13
CA GLN A 641 14.87 57.47 7.73
C GLN A 641 15.17 56.44 6.63
N VAL A 642 14.73 55.20 6.83
CA VAL A 642 14.84 54.13 5.83
C VAL A 642 13.48 53.91 5.21
N VAL A 643 13.40 54.05 3.86
CA VAL A 643 12.18 53.90 3.08
C VAL A 643 12.38 52.81 2.05
N GLY A 644 11.53 51.79 2.07
CA GLY A 644 11.47 50.74 1.04
C GLY A 644 10.58 51.19 -0.11
N PHE A 645 11.00 50.96 -1.35
CA PHE A 645 10.23 51.33 -2.57
C PHE A 645 9.66 50.10 -3.26
N ASN A 646 10.28 48.91 -3.14
CA ASN A 646 9.78 47.69 -3.74
C ASN A 646 8.66 47.09 -2.89
N ARG A 647 7.42 47.26 -3.32
CA ARG A 647 6.23 46.75 -2.61
C ARG A 647 5.93 45.29 -2.92
N ASN A 648 6.41 44.76 -4.04
CA ASN A 648 6.20 43.37 -4.44
C ASN A 648 7.57 42.75 -4.72
N VAL A 649 8.01 41.90 -3.81
CA VAL A 649 9.31 41.21 -3.88
C VAL A 649 9.06 39.77 -4.17
N ASP A 650 9.81 39.20 -5.11
CA ASP A 650 9.86 37.79 -5.38
C ASP A 650 10.40 37.06 -4.14
N TRP A 651 9.66 36.08 -3.62
CA TRP A 651 9.97 35.44 -2.37
C TRP A 651 11.27 34.60 -2.40
N PRO A 652 11.52 33.75 -3.43
CA PRO A 652 12.80 33.07 -3.58
C PRO A 652 14.00 34.03 -3.59
N THR A 653 13.92 35.12 -4.37
CA THR A 653 14.96 36.13 -4.44
C THR A 653 15.18 36.84 -3.10
N LEU A 654 14.10 37.09 -2.34
CA LEU A 654 14.22 37.67 -0.99
C LEU A 654 14.95 36.73 -0.03
N LEU A 655 14.63 35.43 -0.06
CA LEU A 655 15.31 34.42 0.75
C LEU A 655 16.80 34.31 0.39
N GLU A 656 17.14 34.30 -0.90
CA GLU A 656 18.55 34.28 -1.36
C GLU A 656 19.32 35.51 -0.84
N ARG A 657 18.73 36.70 -0.91
CA ARG A 657 19.34 37.94 -0.38
C ARG A 657 19.50 37.88 1.14
N LEU A 658 18.52 37.42 1.87
CA LEU A 658 18.61 37.25 3.32
C LEU A 658 19.69 36.22 3.71
N ALA A 659 19.80 35.12 2.99
CA ALA A 659 20.82 34.11 3.19
C ALA A 659 22.24 34.66 2.90
N ALA A 660 22.39 35.45 1.81
CA ALA A 660 23.67 36.09 1.48
C ALA A 660 24.13 37.11 2.53
N VAL A 661 23.19 37.89 3.10
CA VAL A 661 23.47 38.81 4.22
C VAL A 661 23.93 38.04 5.45
N ALA A 662 23.25 36.94 5.80
CA ALA A 662 23.60 36.09 6.95
C ALA A 662 24.97 35.37 6.76
N ALA A 663 25.36 35.07 5.51
CA ALA A 663 26.65 34.46 5.18
C ALA A 663 27.79 35.48 5.12
N GLY A 664 27.53 36.79 5.21
CA GLY A 664 28.54 37.86 5.10
C GLY A 664 29.07 38.08 3.68
N ASP A 665 28.42 37.50 2.66
CA ASP A 665 28.88 37.54 1.24
C ASP A 665 28.34 38.74 0.44
N VAL A 666 27.80 39.75 1.07
CA VAL A 666 27.23 40.91 0.37
C VAL A 666 28.34 41.92 0.03
N ALA A 667 28.86 41.89 -1.19
CA ALA A 667 29.51 43.03 -1.78
C ALA A 667 28.47 44.12 -2.12
N PRO A 668 28.64 45.40 -1.68
CA PRO A 668 27.69 46.44 -2.07
C PRO A 668 27.77 46.63 -3.58
N VAL A 669 26.65 46.41 -4.27
CA VAL A 669 26.49 46.84 -5.67
C VAL A 669 26.40 48.37 -5.65
N VAL A 670 27.50 49.02 -5.99
CA VAL A 670 27.53 50.43 -6.24
C VAL A 670 27.38 50.61 -7.75
N ASP A 671 26.17 50.96 -8.20
CA ASP A 671 25.93 51.50 -9.54
C ASP A 671 26.01 53.02 -9.51
#